data_f77bc8a76b9466b94006fef42236d7d5
#
_entry.id   f77bc8a76b9466b94006fef42236d7d5
#
_cell.length_a   1.000
_cell.length_b   1.000
_cell.length_c   1.000
_cell.angle_alpha   90.00
_cell.angle_beta   90.00
_cell.angle_gamma   90.00
#
_symmetry.space_group_name_H-M   'P 1'
#
loop_
_entity.id
_entity.type
_entity.pdbx_description
1 polymer ?
#
loop_
_entity_poly.entity_id
_entity_poly.type
_entity_poly.pdbx_seq_one_letter_code
_entity_poly.pdbx_strand_id
1 'polypeptide(L)'
;REYLKVYGVLPGKNPIVFTNNDTAYETAIEFKAKGINTTILDTRKLSNAGVVQEAKNLGIEIKFNHGIANTSGYKKLQTLPCDSIFVSGNWTPTVHLASQSGNKLKYEVKTDTFLPHQSRQNETVIGSANGSFTLKESLADGFKKGFQISQEITKNSKELSVPISDEKDFRSHDKFWCMPLPNNKNYKRFVDFQNDVAVSDIQLAVREGFRSIEHVKRYTPLGMATDQGKTSNLNGLQLVSDLEKKIVPEVGHTTFRPPYTSVTIGTLIGREVGKNYQATRKSPMHEWHEKNNAVFVDAGLWLRPRYYNRGEETLHEASIREALNVRQNVGICDVTSLGKIDIKGKDSAEFLNRVYTNAFLKLPVGKARYGVMLREDGMVFDDGTTTRISENHFHMTTTTAQAANVLSHLEYYLQVVWPELDVNVVSTTEQWAGMAIAGPNSRALLKKLFPHDDVSNEGFPFMGFKEFKFKNITARVFRISFSGELAFEVNVMSGYGEEMWNEIMVLGEDLGIQPYGTEALSTLRIEMGHVAGSEIDGRTIAYDLSLEGMLSQKKDFIGKRSLTRKAFAEKDREKIVGVVPLDKKTSIPEGSYLVENAKASFPNPKLGHVSASCWSVEYDNPFSLAIIKDGKNRKGEKLFAVSPLKNIVIPVEIISQHYVDPEGKRVRS
;
A
#
# COMPACT_ATOMS: atom_id res chain seq x y z
N ARG A 1 26.47 -13.80 15.68
CA ARG A 1 26.55 -15.20 16.15
C ARG A 1 25.27 -15.96 15.81
N GLU A 2 24.10 -15.42 16.07
CA GLU A 2 22.80 -16.07 15.81
C GLU A 2 22.65 -16.48 14.34
N TYR A 3 22.86 -15.56 13.37
CA TYR A 3 22.81 -15.88 11.95
C TYR A 3 23.70 -17.07 11.58
N LEU A 4 24.91 -17.11 12.14
CA LEU A 4 25.86 -18.20 11.87
C LEU A 4 25.47 -19.50 12.55
N LYS A 5 25.07 -19.47 13.83
CA LYS A 5 24.84 -20.67 14.64
C LYS A 5 23.46 -21.29 14.46
N VAL A 6 22.43 -20.44 14.36
CA VAL A 6 21.03 -20.88 14.28
C VAL A 6 20.59 -21.07 12.84
N TYR A 7 20.95 -20.12 11.96
CA TYR A 7 20.45 -20.11 10.58
C TYR A 7 21.49 -20.56 9.54
N GLY A 8 22.74 -20.81 9.94
CA GLY A 8 23.81 -21.22 9.01
C GLY A 8 24.17 -20.15 7.96
N VAL A 9 23.87 -18.90 8.23
CA VAL A 9 24.08 -17.78 7.31
C VAL A 9 25.37 -17.04 7.63
N LEU A 10 26.23 -16.84 6.61
CA LEU A 10 27.39 -15.98 6.68
C LEU A 10 27.02 -14.56 6.30
N PRO A 11 27.06 -13.61 7.22
CA PRO A 11 26.66 -12.23 6.95
C PRO A 11 27.73 -11.40 6.22
N GLY A 12 28.81 -12.02 5.75
CA GLY A 12 29.87 -11.41 4.98
C GLY A 12 31.04 -12.35 4.73
N LYS A 13 31.87 -12.03 3.72
CA LYS A 13 33.11 -12.78 3.39
C LYS A 13 34.37 -12.16 4.02
N ASN A 14 34.35 -10.84 4.22
CA ASN A 14 35.44 -10.05 4.81
C ASN A 14 34.89 -9.11 5.89
N PRO A 15 34.39 -9.64 7.01
CA PRO A 15 33.80 -8.85 8.07
C PRO A 15 34.87 -8.08 8.87
N ILE A 16 34.49 -6.89 9.35
CA ILE A 16 35.20 -6.17 10.40
C ILE A 16 34.38 -6.26 11.69
N VAL A 17 35.02 -6.60 12.81
CA VAL A 17 34.43 -6.52 14.14
C VAL A 17 34.94 -5.26 14.83
N PHE A 18 34.05 -4.33 15.11
CA PHE A 18 34.34 -3.08 15.83
C PHE A 18 33.84 -3.18 17.26
N THR A 19 34.71 -2.96 18.23
CA THR A 19 34.40 -3.22 19.63
C THR A 19 35.16 -2.37 20.63
N ASN A 20 34.66 -2.35 21.87
CA ASN A 20 35.30 -1.83 23.07
C ASN A 20 35.31 -2.87 24.20
N ASN A 21 35.05 -4.16 23.93
CA ASN A 21 34.90 -5.20 24.95
C ASN A 21 35.42 -6.55 24.47
N ASP A 22 35.59 -7.48 25.41
CA ASP A 22 36.17 -8.81 25.16
C ASP A 22 35.18 -9.77 24.51
N THR A 23 33.86 -9.62 24.69
CA THR A 23 32.87 -10.61 24.20
C THR A 23 32.78 -10.66 22.67
N ALA A 24 33.17 -9.59 21.97
CA ALA A 24 33.20 -9.53 20.52
C ALA A 24 34.24 -10.44 19.89
N TYR A 25 35.31 -10.75 20.62
CA TYR A 25 36.40 -11.61 20.15
C TYR A 25 35.91 -13.03 19.85
N GLU A 26 34.98 -13.55 20.64
CA GLU A 26 34.36 -14.85 20.37
C GLU A 26 33.71 -14.90 18.99
N THR A 27 33.07 -13.80 18.55
CA THR A 27 32.44 -13.74 17.21
C THR A 27 33.49 -13.83 16.12
N ALA A 28 34.62 -13.15 16.29
CA ALA A 28 35.73 -13.19 15.34
C ALA A 28 36.40 -14.58 15.32
N ILE A 29 36.55 -15.24 16.45
CA ILE A 29 37.06 -16.61 16.56
C ILE A 29 36.12 -17.58 15.84
N GLU A 30 34.82 -17.46 16.02
CA GLU A 30 33.82 -18.28 15.32
C GLU A 30 33.86 -18.07 13.81
N PHE A 31 34.04 -16.83 13.33
CA PHE A 31 34.25 -16.55 11.91
C PHE A 31 35.53 -17.24 11.39
N LYS A 32 36.62 -17.14 12.13
CA LYS A 32 37.89 -17.77 11.76
C LYS A 32 37.77 -19.30 11.69
N ALA A 33 37.04 -19.91 12.63
CA ALA A 33 36.77 -21.37 12.62
C ALA A 33 35.93 -21.80 11.38
N LYS A 34 35.25 -20.90 10.71
CA LYS A 34 34.53 -21.13 9.45
C LYS A 34 35.33 -20.69 8.20
N GLY A 35 36.61 -20.40 8.35
CA GLY A 35 37.49 -20.01 7.25
C GLY A 35 37.34 -18.56 6.78
N ILE A 36 36.69 -17.71 7.57
CA ILE A 36 36.47 -16.31 7.24
C ILE A 36 37.58 -15.48 7.87
N ASN A 37 38.24 -14.66 7.03
CA ASN A 37 39.24 -13.71 7.51
C ASN A 37 38.53 -12.46 8.07
N THR A 38 38.81 -12.17 9.33
CA THR A 38 38.17 -11.09 10.08
C THR A 38 39.24 -10.18 10.67
N THR A 39 39.03 -8.88 10.63
CA THR A 39 39.86 -7.88 11.33
C THR A 39 39.08 -7.33 12.50
N ILE A 40 39.69 -7.23 13.67
CA ILE A 40 39.12 -6.60 14.86
C ILE A 40 39.68 -5.20 15.00
N LEU A 41 38.77 -4.21 15.11
CA LEU A 41 39.09 -2.83 15.50
C LEU A 41 38.63 -2.64 16.93
N ASP A 42 39.55 -2.51 17.84
CA ASP A 42 39.29 -2.34 19.28
C ASP A 42 39.63 -0.90 19.69
N THR A 43 38.68 -0.20 20.30
CA THR A 43 38.89 1.18 20.76
C THR A 43 39.80 1.28 21.97
N ARG A 44 40.00 0.19 22.71
CA ARG A 44 40.87 0.12 23.87
C ARG A 44 42.35 0.20 23.46
N LYS A 45 43.18 0.70 24.34
CA LYS A 45 44.64 0.74 24.11
C LYS A 45 45.28 -0.62 24.10
N LEU A 46 44.77 -1.54 24.92
CA LEU A 46 45.16 -2.96 25.00
C LEU A 46 44.13 -3.74 25.79
N SER A 47 44.14 -5.07 25.63
CA SER A 47 43.45 -6.01 26.50
C SER A 47 44.31 -7.28 26.66
N ASN A 48 44.42 -7.76 27.90
CA ASN A 48 45.17 -8.97 28.26
C ASN A 48 44.23 -10.15 28.52
N ALA A 49 42.96 -10.09 28.15
CA ALA A 49 42.01 -11.16 28.33
C ALA A 49 42.42 -12.44 27.57
N GLY A 50 42.15 -13.59 28.11
CA GLY A 50 42.49 -14.89 27.51
C GLY A 50 41.91 -15.05 26.10
N VAL A 51 40.68 -14.56 25.84
CA VAL A 51 40.02 -14.60 24.52
C VAL A 51 40.75 -13.74 23.48
N VAL A 52 41.38 -12.64 23.92
CA VAL A 52 42.20 -11.79 23.05
C VAL A 52 43.47 -12.52 22.62
N GLN A 53 44.10 -13.25 23.57
CA GLN A 53 45.27 -14.07 23.26
C GLN A 53 44.90 -15.23 22.34
N GLU A 54 43.76 -15.86 22.56
CA GLU A 54 43.25 -16.91 21.69
C GLU A 54 43.04 -16.40 20.22
N ALA A 55 42.41 -15.23 20.06
CA ALA A 55 42.25 -14.61 18.75
C ALA A 55 43.60 -14.34 18.06
N LYS A 56 44.61 -13.84 18.80
CA LYS A 56 45.96 -13.64 18.27
C LYS A 56 46.60 -14.97 17.84
N ASN A 57 46.49 -16.01 18.63
CA ASN A 57 47.03 -17.34 18.31
C ASN A 57 46.40 -17.94 17.08
N LEU A 58 45.15 -17.65 16.80
CA LEU A 58 44.43 -18.04 15.58
C LEU A 58 44.76 -17.15 14.34
N GLY A 59 45.65 -16.17 14.48
CA GLY A 59 46.07 -15.29 13.42
C GLY A 59 44.98 -14.30 12.97
N ILE A 60 44.12 -13.87 13.88
CA ILE A 60 43.16 -12.81 13.64
C ILE A 60 43.86 -11.46 13.76
N GLU A 61 43.74 -10.60 12.78
CA GLU A 61 44.29 -9.24 12.82
C GLU A 61 43.56 -8.38 13.85
N ILE A 62 44.28 -7.82 14.83
CA ILE A 62 43.72 -6.96 15.87
C ILE A 62 44.42 -5.61 15.84
N LYS A 63 43.61 -4.53 15.69
CA LYS A 63 44.09 -3.14 15.73
C LYS A 63 43.52 -2.46 16.98
N PHE A 64 44.35 -2.32 18.02
CA PHE A 64 44.00 -1.58 19.22
C PHE A 64 44.06 -0.08 19.00
N ASN A 65 43.33 0.70 19.80
CA ASN A 65 43.20 2.16 19.70
C ASN A 65 42.75 2.63 18.32
N HIS A 66 41.87 1.84 17.68
CA HIS A 66 41.32 2.11 16.38
C HIS A 66 39.80 2.18 16.41
N GLY A 67 39.25 3.10 15.64
CA GLY A 67 37.80 3.24 15.46
C GLY A 67 37.42 3.54 14.02
N ILE A 68 36.16 3.47 13.72
CA ILE A 68 35.59 3.72 12.39
C ILE A 68 35.19 5.19 12.31
N ALA A 69 35.93 6.00 11.56
CA ALA A 69 35.61 7.41 11.38
C ALA A 69 34.51 7.64 10.33
N ASN A 70 34.50 6.86 9.27
CA ASN A 70 33.53 6.97 8.18
C ASN A 70 33.49 5.66 7.38
N THR A 71 32.39 5.49 6.62
CA THR A 71 32.23 4.43 5.62
C THR A 71 31.97 5.05 4.27
N SER A 72 32.53 4.47 3.20
CA SER A 72 32.32 4.91 1.82
C SER A 72 32.18 3.74 0.86
N GLY A 73 31.35 3.90 -0.17
CA GLY A 73 31.09 2.86 -1.17
C GLY A 73 29.72 2.21 -1.00
N TYR A 74 29.20 1.64 -2.08
CA TYR A 74 27.89 0.98 -2.09
C TYR A 74 27.97 -0.54 -1.88
N LYS A 75 29.04 -1.17 -2.39
CA LYS A 75 29.24 -2.64 -2.28
C LYS A 75 30.59 -3.04 -1.65
N LYS A 76 31.49 -2.10 -1.47
CA LYS A 76 32.80 -2.28 -0.82
C LYS A 76 33.20 -1.01 -0.09
N LEU A 77 33.69 -1.16 1.12
CA LEU A 77 34.29 -0.07 1.91
C LEU A 77 35.75 0.10 1.50
N GLN A 78 36.22 1.34 1.27
CA GLN A 78 37.43 1.58 0.49
C GLN A 78 38.74 1.65 1.28
N THR A 79 38.75 1.98 2.57
CA THR A 79 40.00 2.19 3.33
C THR A 79 40.49 0.94 4.07
N LEU A 80 39.58 0.19 4.65
CA LEU A 80 39.76 -1.21 5.01
C LEU A 80 38.73 -2.01 4.24
N PRO A 81 39.13 -2.77 3.20
CA PRO A 81 38.17 -3.47 2.36
C PRO A 81 37.38 -4.47 3.21
N CYS A 82 36.08 -4.21 3.38
CA CYS A 82 35.15 -5.12 4.04
C CYS A 82 33.81 -5.12 3.33
N ASP A 83 33.04 -6.15 3.56
CA ASP A 83 31.66 -6.29 3.03
C ASP A 83 30.62 -6.21 4.15
N SER A 84 31.06 -6.25 5.41
CA SER A 84 30.20 -6.14 6.56
C SER A 84 30.96 -5.60 7.79
N ILE A 85 30.24 -4.88 8.64
CA ILE A 85 30.76 -4.34 9.91
C ILE A 85 29.87 -4.84 11.04
N PHE A 86 30.48 -5.48 12.02
CA PHE A 86 29.83 -5.94 13.24
C PHE A 86 30.25 -5.02 14.39
N VAL A 87 29.28 -4.35 14.97
CA VAL A 87 29.51 -3.44 16.09
C VAL A 87 29.13 -4.14 17.39
N SER A 88 30.03 -4.18 18.35
CA SER A 88 29.78 -4.72 19.68
C SER A 88 30.20 -3.70 20.71
N GLY A 89 29.21 -3.04 21.32
CA GLY A 89 29.39 -2.22 22.50
C GLY A 89 29.36 -3.05 23.78
N ASN A 90 28.94 -2.45 24.88
CA ASN A 90 28.75 -3.17 26.13
C ASN A 90 27.39 -3.89 26.18
N TRP A 91 27.23 -4.76 27.17
CA TRP A 91 25.96 -5.42 27.48
C TRP A 91 25.12 -4.54 28.41
N THR A 92 23.81 -4.44 28.13
CA THR A 92 22.86 -3.76 28.99
C THR A 92 21.73 -4.71 29.40
N PRO A 93 21.32 -4.72 30.68
CA PRO A 93 20.20 -5.54 31.14
C PRO A 93 18.92 -5.21 30.40
N THR A 94 18.12 -6.24 30.10
CA THR A 94 16.82 -6.06 29.46
C THR A 94 15.77 -5.73 30.53
N VAL A 95 15.71 -4.48 30.94
CA VAL A 95 14.85 -4.00 32.04
C VAL A 95 13.43 -3.57 31.59
N HIS A 96 13.08 -3.81 30.33
CA HIS A 96 11.83 -3.31 29.73
C HIS A 96 10.59 -3.80 30.47
N LEU A 97 10.47 -5.10 30.75
CA LEU A 97 9.31 -5.68 31.43
C LEU A 97 9.20 -5.15 32.86
N ALA A 98 10.32 -5.08 33.59
CA ALA A 98 10.35 -4.50 34.93
C ALA A 98 9.94 -3.02 34.93
N SER A 99 10.42 -2.24 33.96
CA SER A 99 10.04 -0.85 33.81
C SER A 99 8.55 -0.68 33.45
N GLN A 100 8.02 -1.56 32.59
CA GLN A 100 6.59 -1.54 32.22
C GLN A 100 5.67 -1.91 33.37
N SER A 101 6.09 -2.78 34.28
CA SER A 101 5.34 -3.11 35.51
C SER A 101 5.41 -2.02 36.59
N GLY A 102 6.16 -0.94 36.33
CA GLY A 102 6.33 0.18 37.23
C GLY A 102 7.50 0.06 38.20
N ASN A 103 8.43 -0.88 37.96
CA ASN A 103 9.67 -0.99 38.71
C ASN A 103 10.55 0.23 38.49
N LYS A 104 11.06 0.82 39.57
CA LYS A 104 12.04 1.89 39.50
C LYS A 104 13.40 1.32 39.15
N LEU A 105 14.10 1.95 38.23
CA LEU A 105 15.42 1.57 37.81
C LEU A 105 16.49 2.37 38.59
N LYS A 106 17.62 1.73 38.88
CA LYS A 106 18.82 2.35 39.50
C LYS A 106 20.00 2.21 38.56
N TYR A 107 20.74 3.27 38.36
CA TYR A 107 21.97 3.25 37.57
C TYR A 107 23.10 2.58 38.36
N GLU A 108 23.77 1.60 37.76
CA GLU A 108 24.93 0.88 38.31
C GLU A 108 26.20 1.39 37.61
N VAL A 109 27.04 2.09 38.39
CA VAL A 109 28.24 2.78 37.88
C VAL A 109 29.30 1.80 37.35
N LYS A 110 29.38 0.58 37.94
CA LYS A 110 30.40 -0.38 37.51
C LYS A 110 30.17 -0.95 36.12
N THR A 111 28.92 -1.08 35.75
CA THR A 111 28.51 -1.65 34.45
C THR A 111 27.99 -0.62 33.49
N ASP A 112 27.86 0.67 33.90
CA ASP A 112 27.26 1.75 33.14
C ASP A 112 25.86 1.42 32.60
N THR A 113 25.03 0.75 33.42
CA THR A 113 23.72 0.26 33.01
C THR A 113 22.65 0.54 34.07
N PHE A 114 21.39 0.43 33.69
CA PHE A 114 20.28 0.47 34.64
C PHE A 114 19.91 -0.94 35.09
N LEU A 115 19.66 -1.12 36.39
CA LEU A 115 19.19 -2.35 37.02
C LEU A 115 17.81 -2.13 37.65
N PRO A 116 16.96 -3.18 37.74
CA PRO A 116 15.75 -3.13 38.53
C PRO A 116 16.07 -2.83 40.00
N HIS A 117 15.27 -1.97 40.63
CA HIS A 117 15.55 -1.57 42.01
C HIS A 117 14.37 -1.75 42.95
N GLN A 118 13.24 -1.10 42.64
CA GLN A 118 12.06 -1.10 43.51
C GLN A 118 10.82 -1.47 42.70
N SER A 119 10.31 -2.70 42.94
CA SER A 119 9.08 -3.15 42.32
C SER A 119 7.85 -2.53 42.98
N ARG A 120 6.82 -2.27 42.15
CA ARG A 120 5.47 -1.94 42.62
C ARG A 120 4.55 -3.14 42.69
N GLN A 121 4.93 -4.24 42.14
CA GLN A 121 4.17 -5.49 42.06
C GLN A 121 4.92 -6.63 42.76
N ASN A 122 4.24 -7.74 42.98
CA ASN A 122 4.86 -8.98 43.48
C ASN A 122 5.63 -9.65 42.33
N GLU A 123 6.75 -9.04 41.97
CA GLU A 123 7.65 -9.51 40.90
C GLU A 123 9.09 -9.55 41.43
N THR A 124 9.89 -10.48 40.89
CA THR A 124 11.31 -10.53 41.10
C THR A 124 12.04 -10.67 39.79
N VAL A 125 12.99 -9.79 39.52
CA VAL A 125 13.83 -9.84 38.33
C VAL A 125 15.10 -10.60 38.63
N ILE A 126 15.49 -11.54 37.79
CA ILE A 126 16.65 -12.42 37.97
C ILE A 126 17.47 -12.53 36.68
N GLY A 127 18.65 -13.11 36.80
CA GLY A 127 19.54 -13.39 35.68
C GLY A 127 20.09 -12.10 35.02
N SER A 128 20.35 -12.12 33.73
CA SER A 128 20.94 -11.00 32.99
C SER A 128 20.10 -9.74 32.99
N ALA A 129 18.78 -9.85 33.16
CA ALA A 129 17.91 -8.70 33.36
C ALA A 129 18.13 -7.98 34.70
N ASN A 130 18.74 -8.68 35.68
CA ASN A 130 19.15 -8.13 36.98
C ASN A 130 20.67 -7.89 37.07
N GLY A 131 21.40 -7.94 35.94
CA GLY A 131 22.85 -7.71 35.90
C GLY A 131 23.71 -8.94 36.14
N SER A 132 23.15 -10.14 36.31
CA SER A 132 23.87 -11.41 36.41
C SER A 132 24.18 -11.94 35.01
N PHE A 133 25.28 -11.52 34.42
CA PHE A 133 25.54 -11.75 32.99
C PHE A 133 26.20 -13.10 32.67
N THR A 134 26.86 -13.78 33.63
CA THR A 134 27.39 -15.13 33.42
C THR A 134 26.32 -16.18 33.65
N LEU A 135 26.48 -17.36 33.04
CA LEU A 135 25.60 -18.51 33.29
C LEU A 135 25.63 -18.92 34.76
N LYS A 136 26.83 -18.93 35.36
CA LYS A 136 27.02 -19.23 36.80
C LYS A 136 26.20 -18.29 37.67
N GLU A 137 26.31 -16.98 37.46
CA GLU A 137 25.57 -15.99 38.25
C GLU A 137 24.06 -16.09 38.02
N SER A 138 23.64 -16.26 36.76
CA SER A 138 22.23 -16.41 36.44
C SER A 138 21.59 -17.65 37.04
N LEU A 139 22.29 -18.78 37.06
CA LEU A 139 21.83 -19.98 37.70
C LEU A 139 21.73 -19.78 39.23
N ALA A 140 22.76 -19.23 39.87
CA ALA A 140 22.75 -18.94 41.29
C ALA A 140 21.62 -18.01 41.71
N ASP A 141 21.39 -16.93 40.93
CA ASP A 141 20.32 -15.96 41.16
C ASP A 141 18.94 -16.61 41.01
N GLY A 142 18.73 -17.40 39.97
CA GLY A 142 17.47 -18.12 39.72
C GLY A 142 17.15 -19.13 40.80
N PHE A 143 18.12 -19.99 41.21
CA PHE A 143 17.94 -20.99 42.26
C PHE A 143 17.65 -20.33 43.61
N LYS A 144 18.42 -19.31 44.00
CA LYS A 144 18.24 -18.59 45.27
C LYS A 144 16.86 -17.94 45.36
N LYS A 145 16.44 -17.24 44.32
CA LYS A 145 15.15 -16.55 44.31
C LYS A 145 13.98 -17.51 44.21
N GLY A 146 14.10 -18.56 43.39
CA GLY A 146 13.09 -19.61 43.30
C GLY A 146 12.90 -20.32 44.65
N PHE A 147 13.97 -20.62 45.39
CA PHE A 147 13.92 -21.20 46.73
C PHE A 147 13.22 -20.26 47.71
N GLN A 148 13.59 -18.97 47.75
CA GLN A 148 12.94 -17.98 48.62
C GLN A 148 11.41 -17.89 48.37
N ILE A 149 10.98 -17.78 47.13
CA ILE A 149 9.55 -17.70 46.78
C ILE A 149 8.85 -19.03 47.13
N SER A 150 9.48 -20.16 46.88
CA SER A 150 8.93 -21.46 47.26
C SER A 150 8.72 -21.58 48.76
N GLN A 151 9.68 -21.13 49.58
CA GLN A 151 9.51 -21.08 51.01
C GLN A 151 8.36 -20.20 51.50
N GLU A 152 8.18 -19.04 50.89
CA GLU A 152 7.08 -18.13 51.19
C GLU A 152 5.70 -18.75 50.92
N ILE A 153 5.59 -19.52 49.83
CA ILE A 153 4.31 -20.13 49.38
C ILE A 153 4.03 -21.43 50.14
N THR A 154 5.02 -22.34 50.19
CA THR A 154 4.80 -23.73 50.65
C THR A 154 5.21 -23.97 52.09
N LYS A 155 6.03 -23.08 52.69
CA LYS A 155 6.67 -23.20 54.02
C LYS A 155 7.52 -24.43 54.22
N ASN A 156 7.75 -25.22 53.20
CA ASN A 156 8.35 -26.56 53.26
C ASN A 156 9.18 -26.92 52.03
N SER A 157 9.95 -25.97 51.48
CA SER A 157 10.80 -26.19 50.31
C SER A 157 12.19 -26.76 50.72
N LYS A 158 12.69 -27.68 49.90
CA LYS A 158 14.05 -28.22 50.04
C LYS A 158 15.01 -27.37 49.21
N GLU A 159 16.12 -26.94 49.84
CA GLU A 159 17.17 -26.25 49.10
C GLU A 159 17.83 -27.20 48.08
N LEU A 160 17.91 -26.74 46.85
CA LEU A 160 18.56 -27.47 45.76
C LEU A 160 19.98 -26.94 45.56
N SER A 161 20.90 -27.82 45.21
CA SER A 161 22.26 -27.42 44.85
C SER A 161 22.26 -26.66 43.53
N VAL A 162 22.96 -25.52 43.51
CA VAL A 162 23.10 -24.71 42.27
C VAL A 162 23.99 -25.47 41.28
N PRO A 163 23.59 -25.64 40.03
CA PRO A 163 24.43 -26.22 39.00
C PRO A 163 25.73 -25.44 38.80
N ILE A 164 26.83 -26.16 38.62
CA ILE A 164 28.16 -25.60 38.40
C ILE A 164 28.31 -25.30 36.92
N SER A 165 28.89 -24.14 36.58
CA SER A 165 29.24 -23.73 35.20
C SER A 165 30.70 -23.30 35.16
N ASP A 166 31.45 -23.78 34.18
CA ASP A 166 32.86 -23.46 33.95
C ASP A 166 33.01 -22.22 33.02
N GLU A 167 31.93 -21.46 32.82
CA GLU A 167 31.95 -20.28 31.98
C GLU A 167 32.97 -19.24 32.47
N LYS A 168 33.80 -18.76 31.52
CA LYS A 168 34.80 -17.72 31.79
C LYS A 168 34.09 -16.35 31.76
N ASP A 169 34.53 -15.45 32.67
CA ASP A 169 34.06 -14.06 32.66
C ASP A 169 34.90 -13.23 31.70
N PHE A 170 34.25 -12.67 30.66
CA PHE A 170 34.88 -11.84 29.61
C PHE A 170 34.38 -10.39 29.62
N ARG A 171 33.95 -9.85 30.74
CA ARG A 171 33.23 -8.57 30.82
C ARG A 171 34.12 -7.34 30.99
N SER A 172 35.34 -7.34 30.50
CA SER A 172 36.13 -6.12 30.45
C SER A 172 35.66 -5.24 29.28
N HIS A 173 35.29 -4.00 29.56
CA HIS A 173 34.93 -2.99 28.56
C HIS A 173 35.49 -1.63 28.96
N ASP A 174 35.70 -0.76 27.96
CA ASP A 174 36.00 0.64 28.17
C ASP A 174 34.78 1.51 27.82
N LYS A 175 34.64 2.62 28.53
CA LYS A 175 33.61 3.61 28.22
C LYS A 175 33.92 4.27 26.87
N PHE A 176 33.08 4.03 25.88
CA PHE A 176 33.23 4.59 24.56
C PHE A 176 31.86 4.86 23.92
N TRP A 177 31.35 6.06 24.12
CA TRP A 177 29.98 6.41 23.77
C TRP A 177 29.82 7.04 22.40
N CYS A 178 30.87 7.71 21.89
CA CYS A 178 30.80 8.45 20.65
C CYS A 178 32.18 8.53 19.97
N MET A 179 32.25 8.23 18.70
CA MET A 179 33.45 8.42 17.90
C MET A 179 33.83 9.93 17.85
N PRO A 180 35.08 10.31 18.13
CA PRO A 180 35.53 11.65 17.85
C PRO A 180 35.52 11.94 16.34
N LEU A 181 35.17 13.16 15.95
CA LEU A 181 35.24 13.56 14.54
C LEU A 181 36.68 13.85 14.15
N PRO A 182 37.15 13.37 12.99
CA PRO A 182 38.43 13.83 12.43
C PRO A 182 38.37 15.33 12.18
N ASN A 183 39.51 16.01 12.33
CA ASN A 183 39.63 17.46 12.19
C ASN A 183 38.92 17.97 10.91
N ASN A 184 37.98 18.91 11.06
CA ASN A 184 37.25 19.62 10.03
C ASN A 184 36.32 18.76 9.14
N LYS A 185 35.94 17.54 9.54
CA LYS A 185 34.98 16.72 8.80
C LYS A 185 33.71 16.52 9.61
N ASN A 186 32.56 16.84 9.01
CA ASN A 186 31.26 16.72 9.63
C ASN A 186 30.56 15.44 9.14
N TYR A 187 30.92 14.28 9.73
CA TYR A 187 30.26 12.99 9.43
C TYR A 187 29.06 12.78 10.35
N LYS A 188 27.99 12.19 9.81
CA LYS A 188 26.87 11.73 10.63
C LYS A 188 27.33 10.58 11.54
N ARG A 189 27.00 10.68 12.83
CA ARG A 189 27.23 9.66 13.85
C ARG A 189 25.86 9.21 14.37
N PHE A 190 25.40 8.08 13.88
CA PHE A 190 24.07 7.56 14.23
C PHE A 190 24.06 6.99 15.65
N VAL A 191 23.04 7.36 16.40
CA VAL A 191 22.72 6.84 17.74
C VAL A 191 21.60 5.82 17.67
N ASP A 192 20.57 6.10 16.85
CA ASP A 192 19.44 5.22 16.57
C ASP A 192 19.35 5.00 15.06
N PHE A 193 19.63 3.78 14.61
CA PHE A 193 19.59 3.41 13.19
C PHE A 193 18.17 3.21 12.66
N GLN A 194 17.19 2.91 13.51
CA GLN A 194 15.83 2.68 13.05
C GLN A 194 15.09 3.98 12.71
N ASN A 195 15.42 5.06 13.43
CA ASN A 195 14.84 6.39 13.23
C ASN A 195 15.84 7.41 12.69
N ASP A 196 17.03 6.98 12.26
CA ASP A 196 18.09 7.83 11.72
C ASP A 196 18.52 8.98 12.66
N VAL A 197 18.39 8.79 13.98
CA VAL A 197 18.79 9.81 14.95
C VAL A 197 20.31 9.86 15.07
N ALA A 198 20.87 11.00 14.77
CA ALA A 198 22.30 11.26 14.86
C ALA A 198 22.66 12.06 16.13
N VAL A 199 23.96 12.09 16.46
CA VAL A 199 24.49 12.93 17.54
C VAL A 199 24.11 14.39 17.37
N SER A 200 24.12 14.91 16.13
CA SER A 200 23.72 16.28 15.79
C SER A 200 22.27 16.60 16.18
N ASP A 201 21.38 15.60 16.09
CA ASP A 201 19.96 15.81 16.41
C ASP A 201 19.75 15.93 17.93
N ILE A 202 20.51 15.14 18.71
CA ILE A 202 20.53 15.25 20.17
C ILE A 202 21.14 16.58 20.59
N GLN A 203 22.24 17.00 19.96
CA GLN A 203 22.87 18.31 20.21
C GLN A 203 21.89 19.46 19.90
N LEU A 204 21.15 19.36 18.81
CA LEU A 204 20.12 20.33 18.46
C LEU A 204 19.02 20.38 19.52
N ALA A 205 18.49 19.22 19.92
CA ALA A 205 17.44 19.14 20.93
C ALA A 205 17.85 19.81 22.26
N VAL A 206 19.07 19.51 22.73
CA VAL A 206 19.61 20.12 23.96
C VAL A 206 19.81 21.64 23.80
N ARG A 207 20.34 22.09 22.66
CA ARG A 207 20.52 23.53 22.34
C ARG A 207 19.17 24.26 22.33
N GLU A 208 18.10 23.62 21.88
CA GLU A 208 16.75 24.18 21.86
C GLU A 208 16.04 24.11 23.23
N GLY A 209 16.72 23.60 24.27
CA GLY A 209 16.25 23.62 25.64
C GLY A 209 15.59 22.34 26.14
N PHE A 210 15.58 21.25 25.34
CA PHE A 210 15.10 19.93 25.77
C PHE A 210 16.16 19.22 26.61
N ARG A 211 16.04 19.29 27.93
CA ARG A 211 17.04 18.76 28.88
C ARG A 211 16.70 17.41 29.48
N SER A 212 15.43 17.07 29.53
CA SER A 212 14.97 15.74 29.96
C SER A 212 15.09 14.77 28.79
N ILE A 213 15.63 13.58 29.05
CA ILE A 213 15.75 12.54 28.02
C ILE A 213 14.40 12.16 27.39
N GLU A 214 13.32 12.19 28.16
CA GLU A 214 11.97 11.95 27.64
C GLU A 214 11.50 13.01 26.63
N HIS A 215 11.94 14.26 26.79
CA HIS A 215 11.66 15.31 25.83
C HIS A 215 12.58 15.22 24.61
N VAL A 216 13.89 14.96 24.81
CA VAL A 216 14.83 14.68 23.72
C VAL A 216 14.36 13.51 22.87
N LYS A 217 13.89 12.43 23.51
CA LYS A 217 13.30 11.27 22.84
C LYS A 217 12.12 11.66 21.92
N ARG A 218 11.20 12.50 22.40
CA ARG A 218 10.04 12.93 21.60
C ARG A 218 10.41 13.90 20.48
N TYR A 219 11.42 14.72 20.69
CA TYR A 219 11.90 15.66 19.69
C TYR A 219 12.67 14.97 18.55
N THR A 220 13.48 13.94 18.88
CA THR A 220 14.39 13.28 17.94
C THR A 220 13.92 11.90 17.43
N PRO A 221 12.79 11.37 17.76
CA PRO A 221 12.29 10.01 17.94
C PRO A 221 13.31 8.94 18.43
N LEU A 222 14.32 9.33 19.21
CA LEU A 222 15.29 8.42 19.82
C LEU A 222 14.62 7.29 20.59
N GLY A 223 14.87 6.03 20.22
CA GLY A 223 14.36 4.85 20.91
C GLY A 223 12.83 4.66 20.82
N MET A 224 12.18 5.28 19.84
CA MET A 224 10.72 5.14 19.63
C MET A 224 10.36 4.04 18.62
N ALA A 225 11.33 3.44 17.97
CA ALA A 225 11.11 2.38 17.00
C ALA A 225 10.84 1.00 17.67
N THR A 226 10.74 -0.03 16.85
CA THR A 226 10.32 -1.38 17.26
C THR A 226 11.23 -2.05 18.29
N ASP A 227 12.51 -1.68 18.35
CA ASP A 227 13.45 -2.16 19.37
C ASP A 227 13.28 -1.46 20.72
N GLN A 228 12.44 -0.42 20.81
CA GLN A 228 12.21 0.39 22.01
C GLN A 228 13.52 0.93 22.62
N GLY A 229 14.48 1.26 21.77
CA GLY A 229 15.76 1.84 22.17
C GLY A 229 16.70 0.90 22.89
N LYS A 230 16.57 -0.42 22.72
CA LYS A 230 17.47 -1.42 23.34
C LYS A 230 18.93 -1.19 23.00
N THR A 231 19.20 -0.70 21.78
CA THR A 231 20.58 -0.43 21.30
C THR A 231 20.96 1.05 21.33
N SER A 232 20.03 1.97 21.54
CA SER A 232 20.24 3.42 21.37
C SER A 232 20.05 4.26 22.63
N ASN A 233 19.14 3.88 23.53
CA ASN A 233 18.73 4.72 24.66
C ASN A 233 19.89 5.06 25.59
N LEU A 234 20.77 4.12 25.95
CA LEU A 234 21.87 4.37 26.86
C LEU A 234 22.92 5.30 26.26
N ASN A 235 23.21 5.13 24.95
CA ASN A 235 24.10 6.04 24.22
C ASN A 235 23.53 7.45 24.16
N GLY A 236 22.23 7.58 23.89
CA GLY A 236 21.53 8.86 23.88
C GLY A 236 21.54 9.54 25.26
N LEU A 237 21.31 8.79 26.31
CA LEU A 237 21.40 9.26 27.71
C LEU A 237 22.77 9.83 28.03
N GLN A 238 23.84 9.10 27.70
CA GLN A 238 25.20 9.56 27.94
C GLN A 238 25.52 10.84 27.18
N LEU A 239 25.09 10.92 25.90
CA LEU A 239 25.27 12.14 25.11
C LEU A 239 24.57 13.35 25.72
N VAL A 240 23.35 13.20 26.22
CA VAL A 240 22.64 14.28 26.93
C VAL A 240 23.34 14.62 28.24
N SER A 241 23.81 13.62 28.98
CA SER A 241 24.60 13.77 30.21
C SER A 241 25.87 14.62 29.96
N ASP A 242 26.62 14.29 28.93
CA ASP A 242 27.86 15.04 28.56
C ASP A 242 27.57 16.48 28.14
N LEU A 243 26.48 16.70 27.34
CA LEU A 243 26.08 18.04 26.88
C LEU A 243 25.57 18.92 28.02
N GLU A 244 24.81 18.35 28.95
CA GLU A 244 24.28 19.05 30.13
C GLU A 244 25.29 19.16 31.30
N LYS A 245 26.43 18.49 31.19
CA LYS A 245 27.45 18.36 32.28
C LYS A 245 26.84 17.80 33.56
N LYS A 246 26.00 16.79 33.44
CA LYS A 246 25.33 16.08 34.53
C LYS A 246 25.73 14.61 34.52
N ILE A 247 25.50 13.91 35.61
CA ILE A 247 25.61 12.43 35.60
C ILE A 247 24.35 11.79 35.06
N VAL A 248 24.44 10.59 34.47
CA VAL A 248 23.33 9.87 33.85
C VAL A 248 22.07 9.76 34.74
N PRO A 249 22.19 9.47 36.06
CA PRO A 249 21.04 9.47 36.97
C PRO A 249 20.26 10.78 37.05
N GLU A 250 20.92 11.93 36.87
CA GLU A 250 20.28 13.27 36.92
C GLU A 250 19.56 13.60 35.61
N VAL A 251 19.98 13.04 34.49
CA VAL A 251 19.26 13.16 33.18
C VAL A 251 18.01 12.30 33.18
N GLY A 252 17.98 11.23 33.98
CA GLY A 252 16.89 10.29 34.10
C GLY A 252 17.06 9.06 33.19
N HIS A 253 15.97 8.40 32.90
CA HIS A 253 15.94 7.27 31.99
C HIS A 253 14.69 7.32 31.11
N THR A 254 14.70 6.62 29.98
CA THR A 254 13.56 6.52 29.10
C THR A 254 12.56 5.47 29.63
N THR A 255 11.27 5.80 29.53
CA THR A 255 10.20 4.84 29.83
C THR A 255 9.96 3.93 28.63
N PHE A 256 9.97 2.64 28.88
CA PHE A 256 9.69 1.63 27.87
C PHE A 256 8.19 1.36 27.79
N ARG A 257 7.66 1.28 26.57
CA ARG A 257 6.23 0.99 26.33
C ARG A 257 6.04 -0.42 25.75
N PRO A 258 4.92 -1.09 26.08
CA PRO A 258 4.55 -2.33 25.38
C PRO A 258 4.39 -2.05 23.86
N PRO A 259 4.63 -3.08 23.02
CA PRO A 259 5.09 -4.43 23.35
C PRO A 259 6.60 -4.47 23.63
N TYR A 260 7.04 -5.42 24.47
CA TYR A 260 8.45 -5.66 24.77
C TYR A 260 9.26 -6.08 23.53
N THR A 261 8.68 -6.93 22.71
CA THR A 261 9.18 -7.30 21.38
C THR A 261 8.15 -6.93 20.34
N SER A 262 8.61 -6.61 19.14
CA SER A 262 7.70 -6.32 18.02
C SER A 262 6.77 -7.50 17.78
N VAL A 263 5.46 -7.22 17.74
CA VAL A 263 4.44 -8.21 17.41
C VAL A 263 4.18 -8.12 15.91
N THR A 264 4.32 -9.24 15.20
CA THR A 264 4.04 -9.27 13.77
C THR A 264 2.54 -9.14 13.52
N ILE A 265 2.17 -8.50 12.42
CA ILE A 265 0.77 -8.41 11.99
C ILE A 265 0.15 -9.80 11.87
N GLY A 266 0.91 -10.79 11.36
CA GLY A 266 0.45 -12.18 11.26
C GLY A 266 0.09 -12.81 12.60
N THR A 267 0.79 -12.45 13.68
CA THR A 267 0.44 -12.91 15.05
C THR A 267 -0.85 -12.27 15.54
N LEU A 268 -1.05 -10.97 15.26
CA LEU A 268 -2.27 -10.24 15.65
C LEU A 268 -3.50 -10.73 14.88
N ILE A 269 -3.34 -11.03 13.60
CA ILE A 269 -4.40 -11.54 12.74
C ILE A 269 -4.88 -12.93 13.22
N GLY A 270 -3.98 -13.76 13.77
CA GLY A 270 -4.34 -15.09 14.24
C GLY A 270 -4.82 -16.00 13.12
N ARG A 271 -6.11 -16.37 13.12
CA ARG A 271 -6.72 -17.24 12.10
C ARG A 271 -7.20 -16.48 10.87
N GLU A 272 -7.24 -15.15 10.90
CA GLU A 272 -7.69 -14.27 9.82
C GLU A 272 -6.58 -14.10 8.77
N VAL A 273 -6.15 -15.20 8.15
CA VAL A 273 -5.08 -15.25 7.14
C VAL A 273 -5.59 -15.79 5.81
N GLY A 274 -4.93 -15.45 4.72
CA GLY A 274 -5.29 -15.88 3.38
C GLY A 274 -6.73 -15.43 3.03
N LYS A 275 -7.56 -16.35 2.62
CA LYS A 275 -8.98 -16.08 2.29
C LYS A 275 -9.86 -15.61 3.47
N ASN A 276 -9.39 -15.75 4.70
CA ASN A 276 -10.08 -15.26 5.89
C ASN A 276 -9.60 -13.85 6.30
N TYR A 277 -8.63 -13.27 5.58
CA TYR A 277 -8.05 -11.97 5.91
C TYR A 277 -9.05 -10.83 5.75
N GLN A 278 -9.87 -10.86 4.71
CA GLN A 278 -10.92 -9.89 4.48
C GLN A 278 -12.20 -10.55 4.00
N ALA A 279 -13.33 -9.91 4.23
CA ALA A 279 -14.61 -10.36 3.72
C ALA A 279 -14.57 -10.43 2.19
N THR A 280 -15.02 -11.54 1.63
CA THR A 280 -15.17 -11.71 0.19
C THR A 280 -16.67 -11.63 -0.15
N ARG A 281 -17.02 -10.68 -1.03
CA ARG A 281 -18.38 -10.51 -1.53
C ARG A 281 -18.54 -11.26 -2.84
N LYS A 282 -19.65 -11.93 -3.00
CA LYS A 282 -20.04 -12.69 -4.19
C LYS A 282 -21.34 -12.13 -4.75
N SER A 283 -21.43 -12.06 -6.08
CA SER A 283 -22.68 -11.69 -6.73
C SER A 283 -23.72 -12.83 -6.62
N PRO A 284 -25.02 -12.55 -6.82
CA PRO A 284 -26.03 -13.60 -6.86
C PRO A 284 -25.81 -14.65 -7.96
N MET A 285 -25.07 -14.29 -9.02
CA MET A 285 -24.73 -15.18 -10.14
C MET A 285 -23.40 -15.93 -9.95
N HIS A 286 -22.73 -15.78 -8.80
CA HIS A 286 -21.38 -16.31 -8.59
C HIS A 286 -21.28 -17.82 -8.86
N GLU A 287 -22.23 -18.63 -8.38
CA GLU A 287 -22.22 -20.07 -8.61
C GLU A 287 -22.39 -20.43 -10.09
N TRP A 288 -23.18 -19.67 -10.83
CA TRP A 288 -23.29 -19.80 -12.27
C TRP A 288 -21.95 -19.56 -12.95
N HIS A 289 -21.25 -18.50 -12.55
CA HIS A 289 -19.93 -18.18 -13.09
C HIS A 289 -18.90 -19.29 -12.79
N GLU A 290 -18.88 -19.82 -11.56
CA GLU A 290 -18.02 -20.96 -11.19
C GLU A 290 -18.29 -22.19 -12.07
N LYS A 291 -19.56 -22.55 -12.26
CA LYS A 291 -19.97 -23.67 -13.10
C LYS A 291 -19.64 -23.51 -14.58
N ASN A 292 -19.46 -22.26 -15.03
CA ASN A 292 -19.09 -21.90 -16.40
C ASN A 292 -17.63 -21.51 -16.56
N ASN A 293 -16.74 -22.01 -15.68
CA ASN A 293 -15.30 -21.87 -15.73
C ASN A 293 -14.81 -20.41 -15.69
N ALA A 294 -15.50 -19.52 -14.99
CA ALA A 294 -15.01 -18.18 -14.76
C ALA A 294 -13.75 -18.20 -13.90
N VAL A 295 -12.73 -17.49 -14.32
CA VAL A 295 -11.57 -17.13 -13.51
C VAL A 295 -11.87 -15.79 -12.87
N PHE A 296 -11.69 -15.68 -11.56
CA PHE A 296 -12.09 -14.49 -10.81
C PHE A 296 -10.91 -13.55 -10.53
N VAL A 297 -11.26 -12.28 -10.31
CA VAL A 297 -10.35 -11.22 -9.83
C VAL A 297 -11.04 -10.41 -8.73
N ASP A 298 -10.25 -9.95 -7.78
CA ASP A 298 -10.69 -9.04 -6.72
C ASP A 298 -10.93 -7.62 -7.29
N ALA A 299 -12.12 -7.08 -7.03
CA ALA A 299 -12.47 -5.69 -7.27
C ALA A 299 -12.99 -5.09 -5.95
N GLY A 300 -12.11 -4.43 -5.20
CA GLY A 300 -12.38 -4.12 -3.79
C GLY A 300 -12.59 -5.41 -2.99
N LEU A 301 -13.76 -5.55 -2.36
CA LEU A 301 -14.11 -6.78 -1.63
C LEU A 301 -14.86 -7.81 -2.49
N TRP A 302 -15.15 -7.50 -3.74
CA TRP A 302 -15.96 -8.35 -4.61
C TRP A 302 -15.09 -9.25 -5.49
N LEU A 303 -15.51 -10.52 -5.64
CA LEU A 303 -15.03 -11.39 -6.70
C LEU A 303 -15.81 -11.12 -7.98
N ARG A 304 -15.09 -10.74 -9.03
CA ARG A 304 -15.69 -10.55 -10.37
C ARG A 304 -15.12 -11.55 -11.36
N PRO A 305 -15.92 -12.06 -12.31
CA PRO A 305 -15.39 -12.83 -13.43
C PRO A 305 -14.35 -12.00 -14.19
N ARG A 306 -13.13 -12.51 -14.27
CA ARG A 306 -12.04 -11.88 -15.01
C ARG A 306 -12.15 -12.24 -16.49
N TYR A 307 -12.33 -13.52 -16.77
CA TYR A 307 -12.62 -14.11 -18.08
C TYR A 307 -13.23 -15.50 -17.87
N TYR A 308 -13.79 -16.07 -18.94
CA TYR A 308 -14.35 -17.42 -18.93
C TYR A 308 -13.45 -18.35 -19.74
N ASN A 309 -12.81 -19.30 -19.05
CA ASN A 309 -11.83 -20.19 -19.65
C ASN A 309 -12.48 -21.26 -20.53
N ARG A 310 -11.97 -21.44 -21.76
CA ARG A 310 -12.38 -22.47 -22.71
C ARG A 310 -11.19 -23.34 -23.09
N GLY A 311 -10.87 -24.31 -22.25
CA GLY A 311 -9.75 -25.24 -22.47
C GLY A 311 -8.40 -24.64 -22.12
N GLU A 312 -7.43 -24.74 -23.02
CA GLU A 312 -6.04 -24.31 -22.81
C GLU A 312 -5.74 -22.87 -23.26
N GLU A 313 -6.78 -22.05 -23.49
CA GLU A 313 -6.58 -20.66 -23.89
C GLU A 313 -5.93 -19.81 -22.78
N THR A 314 -5.08 -18.89 -23.19
CA THR A 314 -4.48 -17.91 -22.29
C THR A 314 -5.49 -16.81 -21.93
N LEU A 315 -5.22 -16.05 -20.85
CA LEU A 315 -5.97 -14.86 -20.51
C LEU A 315 -6.15 -13.89 -21.70
N HIS A 316 -5.09 -13.72 -22.49
CA HIS A 316 -5.09 -12.82 -23.64
C HIS A 316 -6.04 -13.30 -24.74
N GLU A 317 -5.97 -14.58 -25.10
CA GLU A 317 -6.84 -15.19 -26.10
C GLU A 317 -8.32 -15.16 -25.67
N ALA A 318 -8.59 -15.48 -24.39
CA ALA A 318 -9.93 -15.41 -23.82
C ALA A 318 -10.49 -13.99 -23.87
N SER A 319 -9.71 -12.99 -23.49
CA SER A 319 -10.15 -11.57 -23.48
C SER A 319 -10.43 -11.06 -24.91
N ILE A 320 -9.61 -11.44 -25.90
CA ILE A 320 -9.85 -11.11 -27.30
C ILE A 320 -11.15 -11.76 -27.80
N ARG A 321 -11.31 -13.05 -27.57
CA ARG A 321 -12.52 -13.81 -27.96
C ARG A 321 -13.80 -13.20 -27.38
N GLU A 322 -13.77 -12.86 -26.10
CA GLU A 322 -14.92 -12.25 -25.42
C GLU A 322 -15.21 -10.83 -25.95
N ALA A 323 -14.19 -10.00 -26.09
CA ALA A 323 -14.35 -8.64 -26.60
C ALA A 323 -14.82 -8.63 -28.06
N LEU A 324 -14.30 -9.54 -28.90
CA LEU A 324 -14.72 -9.70 -30.28
C LEU A 324 -16.19 -10.11 -30.38
N ASN A 325 -16.65 -11.05 -29.50
CA ASN A 325 -18.05 -11.43 -29.46
C ASN A 325 -18.98 -10.23 -29.11
N VAL A 326 -18.57 -9.37 -28.18
CA VAL A 326 -19.32 -8.14 -27.87
C VAL A 326 -19.41 -7.21 -29.09
N ARG A 327 -18.33 -7.07 -29.87
CA ARG A 327 -18.31 -6.25 -31.08
C ARG A 327 -19.21 -6.80 -32.21
N GLN A 328 -19.25 -8.13 -32.34
CA GLN A 328 -19.93 -8.79 -33.47
C GLN A 328 -21.38 -9.24 -33.19
N ASN A 329 -21.67 -9.61 -31.94
CA ASN A 329 -22.92 -10.24 -31.54
C ASN A 329 -23.55 -9.53 -30.33
N VAL A 330 -23.56 -10.22 -29.19
CA VAL A 330 -23.99 -9.68 -27.89
C VAL A 330 -23.22 -10.38 -26.78
N GLY A 331 -22.75 -9.60 -25.80
CA GLY A 331 -22.15 -10.12 -24.59
C GLY A 331 -22.96 -9.73 -23.34
N ILE A 332 -22.82 -10.53 -22.28
CA ILE A 332 -23.38 -10.24 -20.96
C ILE A 332 -22.26 -10.20 -19.91
N CYS A 333 -22.24 -9.15 -19.08
CA CYS A 333 -21.26 -8.99 -18.01
C CYS A 333 -21.97 -8.76 -16.67
N ASP A 334 -21.46 -9.43 -15.62
CA ASP A 334 -21.91 -9.16 -14.26
C ASP A 334 -21.33 -7.84 -13.74
N VAL A 335 -22.21 -6.85 -13.56
CA VAL A 335 -21.89 -5.52 -13.04
C VAL A 335 -22.53 -5.25 -11.66
N THR A 336 -22.94 -6.34 -10.98
CA THR A 336 -23.55 -6.28 -9.63
C THR A 336 -22.69 -5.54 -8.62
N SER A 337 -21.39 -5.65 -8.72
CA SER A 337 -20.44 -5.07 -7.78
C SER A 337 -20.27 -3.55 -7.88
N LEU A 338 -20.77 -2.90 -8.94
CA LEU A 338 -20.77 -1.43 -9.01
C LEU A 338 -21.54 -0.87 -7.82
N GLY A 339 -20.97 0.15 -7.17
CA GLY A 339 -21.65 0.81 -6.06
C GLY A 339 -22.99 1.39 -6.54
N LYS A 340 -24.04 1.16 -5.77
CA LYS A 340 -25.38 1.68 -6.02
C LYS A 340 -25.88 2.41 -4.78
N ILE A 341 -26.22 3.69 -4.94
CA ILE A 341 -26.67 4.57 -3.87
C ILE A 341 -27.97 5.22 -4.28
N ASP A 342 -29.01 4.99 -3.50
CA ASP A 342 -30.28 5.69 -3.65
C ASP A 342 -30.25 6.98 -2.85
N ILE A 343 -30.66 8.10 -3.48
CA ILE A 343 -30.67 9.44 -2.93
C ILE A 343 -32.10 9.96 -3.01
N LYS A 344 -32.71 10.23 -1.86
CA LYS A 344 -34.12 10.61 -1.74
C LYS A 344 -34.28 11.84 -0.86
N GLY A 345 -35.23 12.69 -1.21
CA GLY A 345 -35.59 13.90 -0.45
C GLY A 345 -35.88 15.06 -1.38
N LYS A 346 -36.58 16.07 -0.87
CA LYS A 346 -36.98 17.24 -1.69
C LYS A 346 -35.79 18.01 -2.25
N ASP A 347 -34.65 17.98 -1.56
CA ASP A 347 -33.44 18.71 -1.93
C ASP A 347 -32.40 17.79 -2.65
N SER A 348 -32.77 16.55 -3.03
CA SER A 348 -31.86 15.58 -3.65
C SER A 348 -31.22 16.09 -4.96
N ALA A 349 -31.98 16.81 -5.79
CA ALA A 349 -31.46 17.40 -7.02
C ALA A 349 -30.43 18.51 -6.74
N GLU A 350 -30.68 19.35 -5.73
CA GLU A 350 -29.73 20.41 -5.30
C GLU A 350 -28.47 19.79 -4.70
N PHE A 351 -28.62 18.80 -3.84
CA PHE A 351 -27.48 18.07 -3.26
C PHE A 351 -26.56 17.51 -4.35
N LEU A 352 -27.12 16.75 -5.30
CA LEU A 352 -26.35 16.21 -6.43
C LEU A 352 -25.74 17.32 -7.31
N ASN A 353 -26.43 18.45 -7.42
CA ASN A 353 -25.91 19.60 -8.17
C ASN A 353 -24.70 20.23 -7.49
N ARG A 354 -24.59 20.17 -6.14
CA ARG A 354 -23.40 20.62 -5.40
C ARG A 354 -22.26 19.60 -5.43
N VAL A 355 -22.57 18.31 -5.39
CA VAL A 355 -21.59 17.22 -5.38
C VAL A 355 -20.91 17.07 -6.74
N TYR A 356 -21.68 16.97 -7.82
CA TYR A 356 -21.14 16.76 -9.15
C TYR A 356 -20.66 18.03 -9.83
N THR A 357 -19.66 17.91 -10.69
CA THR A 357 -19.13 19.02 -11.49
C THR A 357 -20.12 19.56 -12.52
N ASN A 358 -20.99 18.70 -13.06
CA ASN A 358 -22.03 19.04 -14.03
C ASN A 358 -23.41 19.19 -13.37
N ALA A 359 -24.40 19.73 -14.12
CA ALA A 359 -25.68 20.12 -13.54
C ALA A 359 -26.69 18.98 -13.42
N PHE A 360 -27.39 18.90 -12.28
CA PHE A 360 -28.40 17.88 -11.99
C PHE A 360 -29.81 18.43 -11.72
N LEU A 361 -29.96 19.70 -11.40
CA LEU A 361 -31.26 20.30 -11.06
C LEU A 361 -32.35 20.03 -12.10
N LYS A 362 -32.00 20.13 -13.39
CA LYS A 362 -32.93 19.99 -14.54
C LYS A 362 -32.79 18.65 -15.24
N LEU A 363 -32.22 17.63 -14.61
CA LEU A 363 -32.21 16.28 -15.18
C LEU A 363 -33.66 15.76 -15.22
N PRO A 364 -34.22 15.40 -16.41
CA PRO A 364 -35.58 14.91 -16.50
C PRO A 364 -35.74 13.54 -15.77
N VAL A 365 -36.93 13.28 -15.26
CA VAL A 365 -37.29 11.94 -14.75
C VAL A 365 -37.17 10.93 -15.91
N GLY A 366 -36.66 9.74 -15.61
CA GLY A 366 -36.40 8.72 -16.64
C GLY A 366 -35.12 8.92 -17.43
N LYS A 367 -34.25 9.84 -17.02
CA LYS A 367 -32.95 10.09 -17.66
C LYS A 367 -31.79 9.86 -16.71
N ALA A 368 -30.73 9.25 -17.23
CA ALA A 368 -29.43 9.13 -16.61
C ALA A 368 -28.48 10.25 -17.09
N ARG A 369 -27.48 10.54 -16.30
CA ARG A 369 -26.38 11.45 -16.64
C ARG A 369 -25.09 10.93 -16.08
N TYR A 370 -24.05 10.86 -16.91
CA TYR A 370 -22.69 10.64 -16.45
C TYR A 370 -22.21 11.89 -15.69
N GLY A 371 -21.63 11.67 -14.52
CA GLY A 371 -21.16 12.71 -13.64
C GLY A 371 -19.74 12.42 -13.13
N VAL A 372 -19.00 13.50 -12.85
CA VAL A 372 -17.67 13.45 -12.25
C VAL A 372 -17.71 14.16 -10.90
N MET A 373 -17.18 13.52 -9.89
CA MET A 373 -17.00 14.07 -8.55
C MET A 373 -15.54 14.47 -8.34
N LEU A 374 -15.32 15.58 -7.68
CA LEU A 374 -13.98 16.02 -7.25
C LEU A 374 -13.89 16.00 -5.73
N ARG A 375 -12.67 15.87 -5.25
CA ARG A 375 -12.33 16.22 -3.87
C ARG A 375 -12.19 17.76 -3.76
N GLU A 376 -12.12 18.26 -2.54
CA GLU A 376 -11.96 19.69 -2.24
C GLU A 376 -10.66 20.25 -2.84
N ASP A 377 -9.62 19.42 -3.02
CA ASP A 377 -8.34 19.79 -3.63
C ASP A 377 -8.40 19.92 -5.17
N GLY A 378 -9.54 19.54 -5.79
CA GLY A 378 -9.78 19.61 -7.23
C GLY A 378 -9.40 18.34 -7.99
N MET A 379 -8.85 17.31 -7.33
CA MET A 379 -8.58 16.02 -7.96
C MET A 379 -9.87 15.24 -8.19
N VAL A 380 -9.89 14.44 -9.27
CA VAL A 380 -11.03 13.55 -9.52
C VAL A 380 -11.11 12.51 -8.42
N PHE A 381 -12.30 12.37 -7.84
CA PHE A 381 -12.59 11.46 -6.75
C PHE A 381 -13.19 10.14 -7.24
N ASP A 382 -14.28 10.25 -7.99
CA ASP A 382 -14.96 9.11 -8.64
C ASP A 382 -15.82 9.62 -9.79
N ASP A 383 -16.29 8.71 -10.61
CA ASP A 383 -17.23 8.96 -11.69
C ASP A 383 -18.33 7.90 -11.74
N GLY A 384 -19.38 8.17 -12.44
CA GLY A 384 -20.47 7.22 -12.59
C GLY A 384 -21.71 7.84 -13.23
N THR A 385 -22.77 7.04 -13.32
CA THR A 385 -24.06 7.51 -13.84
C THR A 385 -25.04 7.73 -12.69
N THR A 386 -25.77 8.83 -12.76
CA THR A 386 -26.85 9.13 -11.83
C THR A 386 -28.15 9.32 -12.62
N THR A 387 -29.15 8.55 -12.26
CA THR A 387 -30.46 8.49 -12.92
C THR A 387 -31.53 9.10 -12.04
N ARG A 388 -32.37 9.98 -12.58
CA ARG A 388 -33.54 10.49 -11.88
C ARG A 388 -34.71 9.52 -12.06
N ILE A 389 -34.98 8.73 -11.02
CA ILE A 389 -36.04 7.71 -11.00
C ILE A 389 -37.43 8.38 -10.89
N SER A 390 -37.56 9.35 -9.99
CA SER A 390 -38.74 10.18 -9.81
C SER A 390 -38.32 11.60 -9.42
N GLU A 391 -39.24 12.49 -9.15
CA GLU A 391 -38.96 13.90 -8.86
C GLU A 391 -37.92 14.07 -7.75
N ASN A 392 -38.05 13.31 -6.67
CA ASN A 392 -37.21 13.40 -5.47
C ASN A 392 -36.45 12.10 -5.19
N HIS A 393 -36.21 11.26 -6.20
CA HIS A 393 -35.48 10.00 -6.08
C HIS A 393 -34.48 9.85 -7.23
N PHE A 394 -33.19 9.73 -6.85
CA PHE A 394 -32.10 9.46 -7.76
C PHE A 394 -31.42 8.14 -7.40
N HIS A 395 -30.93 7.45 -8.43
CA HIS A 395 -30.10 6.26 -8.31
C HIS A 395 -28.73 6.55 -8.89
N MET A 396 -27.72 6.54 -8.05
CA MET A 396 -26.32 6.79 -8.38
C MET A 396 -25.56 5.49 -8.50
N THR A 397 -24.71 5.35 -9.52
CA THR A 397 -23.70 4.28 -9.58
C THR A 397 -22.31 4.88 -9.36
N THR A 398 -21.39 4.08 -8.79
CA THR A 398 -19.99 4.42 -8.50
C THR A 398 -19.09 3.29 -8.94
N THR A 399 -17.79 3.53 -9.02
CA THR A 399 -16.84 2.43 -9.19
C THR A 399 -16.94 1.43 -8.02
N THR A 400 -16.71 0.15 -8.28
CA THR A 400 -16.84 -0.93 -7.28
C THR A 400 -15.99 -0.65 -6.04
N ALA A 401 -14.72 -0.30 -6.22
CA ALA A 401 -13.78 -0.09 -5.12
C ALA A 401 -14.06 1.20 -4.32
N GLN A 402 -14.72 2.19 -4.92
CA GLN A 402 -15.00 3.49 -4.31
C GLN A 402 -16.37 3.59 -3.65
N ALA A 403 -17.23 2.57 -3.78
CA ALA A 403 -18.61 2.63 -3.30
C ALA A 403 -18.76 3.10 -1.84
N ALA A 404 -17.94 2.56 -0.93
CA ALA A 404 -17.96 2.94 0.48
C ALA A 404 -17.41 4.36 0.71
N ASN A 405 -16.36 4.75 0.00
CA ASN A 405 -15.73 6.07 0.12
C ASN A 405 -16.68 7.16 -0.39
N VAL A 406 -17.37 6.90 -1.51
CA VAL A 406 -18.39 7.82 -2.06
C VAL A 406 -19.54 7.97 -1.07
N LEU A 407 -20.07 6.87 -0.53
CA LEU A 407 -21.14 6.95 0.47
C LEU A 407 -20.72 7.81 1.68
N SER A 408 -19.54 7.53 2.27
CA SER A 408 -19.02 8.30 3.40
C SER A 408 -18.82 9.78 3.05
N HIS A 409 -18.39 10.10 1.83
CA HIS A 409 -18.24 11.46 1.35
C HIS A 409 -19.60 12.17 1.26
N LEU A 410 -20.63 11.51 0.71
CA LEU A 410 -21.99 12.06 0.65
C LEU A 410 -22.58 12.29 2.05
N GLU A 411 -22.41 11.33 2.96
CA GLU A 411 -22.86 11.43 4.34
C GLU A 411 -22.17 12.58 5.10
N TYR A 412 -20.85 12.75 4.90
CA TYR A 412 -20.10 13.87 5.47
C TYR A 412 -20.69 15.22 5.06
N TYR A 413 -20.97 15.41 3.79
CA TYR A 413 -21.55 16.67 3.30
C TYR A 413 -22.96 16.90 3.83
N LEU A 414 -23.78 15.87 3.92
CA LEU A 414 -25.14 15.99 4.45
C LEU A 414 -25.17 16.23 5.96
N GLN A 415 -24.26 15.58 6.72
CA GLN A 415 -24.31 15.66 8.18
C GLN A 415 -23.53 16.86 8.75
N VAL A 416 -22.51 17.32 8.03
CA VAL A 416 -21.56 18.31 8.56
C VAL A 416 -21.60 19.63 7.78
N VAL A 417 -21.62 19.57 6.44
CA VAL A 417 -21.46 20.77 5.60
C VAL A 417 -22.81 21.41 5.21
N TRP A 418 -23.80 20.57 4.87
CA TRP A 418 -25.14 21.00 4.43
C TRP A 418 -26.26 20.31 5.20
N PRO A 419 -26.26 20.38 6.55
CA PRO A 419 -27.26 19.70 7.38
C PRO A 419 -28.68 20.23 7.21
N GLU A 420 -28.83 21.38 6.53
CA GLU A 420 -30.12 21.97 6.21
C GLU A 420 -30.87 21.29 5.08
N LEU A 421 -30.18 20.46 4.25
CA LEU A 421 -30.80 19.80 3.13
C LEU A 421 -31.61 18.58 3.57
N ASP A 422 -32.85 18.52 3.09
CA ASP A 422 -33.74 17.35 3.29
C ASP A 422 -33.40 16.25 2.26
N VAL A 423 -32.35 15.46 2.59
CA VAL A 423 -31.84 14.38 1.74
C VAL A 423 -31.44 13.18 2.59
N ASN A 424 -31.78 11.99 2.13
CA ASN A 424 -31.34 10.73 2.66
C ASN A 424 -30.54 9.95 1.59
N VAL A 425 -29.41 9.39 1.98
CA VAL A 425 -28.56 8.54 1.14
C VAL A 425 -28.50 7.13 1.72
N VAL A 426 -28.66 6.14 0.87
CA VAL A 426 -28.66 4.71 1.28
C VAL A 426 -27.91 3.88 0.25
N SER A 427 -26.95 3.08 0.72
CA SER A 427 -26.34 2.06 -0.15
C SER A 427 -27.36 0.97 -0.48
N THR A 428 -27.53 0.72 -1.76
CA THR A 428 -28.40 -0.33 -2.29
C THR A 428 -27.61 -1.34 -3.13
N THR A 429 -26.27 -1.36 -3.00
CA THR A 429 -25.37 -2.18 -3.79
C THR A 429 -25.75 -3.66 -3.73
N GLU A 430 -25.98 -4.21 -2.56
CA GLU A 430 -26.32 -5.61 -2.36
C GLU A 430 -27.78 -5.95 -2.67
N GLN A 431 -28.62 -4.93 -2.84
CA GLN A 431 -30.05 -5.13 -3.14
C GLN A 431 -30.32 -5.42 -4.63
N TRP A 432 -29.38 -5.06 -5.51
CA TRP A 432 -29.56 -5.15 -6.96
C TRP A 432 -28.51 -6.04 -7.60
N ALA A 433 -28.94 -7.10 -8.28
CA ALA A 433 -28.14 -7.82 -9.25
C ALA A 433 -28.15 -7.04 -10.58
N GLY A 434 -26.98 -6.70 -11.10
CA GLY A 434 -26.83 -5.91 -12.32
C GLY A 434 -26.16 -6.69 -13.45
N MET A 435 -26.70 -6.63 -14.65
CA MET A 435 -26.23 -7.32 -15.85
C MET A 435 -26.11 -6.30 -16.99
N ALA A 436 -24.90 -6.14 -17.53
CA ALA A 436 -24.68 -5.30 -18.73
C ALA A 436 -24.77 -6.19 -19.97
N ILE A 437 -25.73 -5.90 -20.84
CA ILE A 437 -25.92 -6.54 -22.14
C ILE A 437 -25.39 -5.57 -23.19
N ALA A 438 -24.37 -5.95 -23.95
CA ALA A 438 -23.68 -5.04 -24.89
C ALA A 438 -23.41 -5.72 -26.23
N GLY A 439 -23.54 -4.99 -27.30
CA GLY A 439 -23.29 -5.43 -28.67
C GLY A 439 -24.42 -5.11 -29.65
N PRO A 440 -24.22 -5.27 -30.96
CA PRO A 440 -25.21 -4.93 -31.98
C PRO A 440 -26.55 -5.65 -31.79
N ASN A 441 -26.54 -6.89 -31.29
CA ASN A 441 -27.74 -7.68 -31.06
C ASN A 441 -28.42 -7.42 -29.69
N SER A 442 -27.89 -6.51 -28.86
CA SER A 442 -28.41 -6.27 -27.50
C SER A 442 -29.85 -5.76 -27.48
N ARG A 443 -30.27 -4.93 -28.47
CA ARG A 443 -31.66 -4.47 -28.59
C ARG A 443 -32.63 -5.61 -28.96
N ALA A 444 -32.22 -6.48 -29.89
CA ALA A 444 -33.00 -7.64 -30.25
C ALA A 444 -33.21 -8.57 -29.04
N LEU A 445 -32.18 -8.78 -28.25
CA LEU A 445 -32.26 -9.52 -27.00
C LEU A 445 -33.18 -8.83 -25.99
N LEU A 446 -33.05 -7.53 -25.80
CA LEU A 446 -33.93 -6.80 -24.89
C LEU A 446 -35.38 -6.86 -25.30
N LYS A 447 -35.68 -6.88 -26.61
CA LYS A 447 -37.05 -7.04 -27.14
C LYS A 447 -37.62 -8.43 -26.87
N LYS A 448 -36.79 -9.48 -26.88
CA LYS A 448 -37.21 -10.83 -26.48
C LYS A 448 -37.50 -10.90 -24.98
N LEU A 449 -36.67 -10.24 -24.16
CA LEU A 449 -36.83 -10.21 -22.72
C LEU A 449 -38.08 -9.44 -22.27
N PHE A 450 -38.39 -8.31 -22.97
CA PHE A 450 -39.52 -7.44 -22.69
C PHE A 450 -40.39 -7.25 -23.95
N PRO A 451 -41.15 -8.28 -24.37
CA PRO A 451 -41.85 -8.31 -25.67
C PRO A 451 -42.96 -7.29 -25.79
N HIS A 452 -43.52 -6.84 -24.68
CA HIS A 452 -44.66 -5.90 -24.65
C HIS A 452 -44.23 -4.43 -24.53
N ASP A 453 -42.94 -4.19 -24.32
CA ASP A 453 -42.40 -2.87 -24.09
C ASP A 453 -41.76 -2.25 -25.37
N ASP A 454 -41.82 -0.95 -25.48
CA ASP A 454 -41.10 -0.21 -26.54
C ASP A 454 -39.65 0.02 -26.15
N VAL A 455 -38.77 -0.77 -26.75
CA VAL A 455 -37.31 -0.76 -26.60
C VAL A 455 -36.65 -0.13 -27.84
N SER A 456 -37.42 0.48 -28.76
CA SER A 456 -36.89 1.22 -29.93
C SER A 456 -35.99 2.38 -29.51
N ASN A 457 -35.31 2.98 -30.47
CA ASN A 457 -34.47 4.14 -30.22
C ASN A 457 -35.29 5.38 -29.79
N GLU A 458 -36.47 5.52 -30.31
CA GLU A 458 -37.43 6.57 -29.98
C GLU A 458 -38.06 6.33 -28.60
N GLY A 459 -38.52 5.13 -28.37
CA GLY A 459 -39.19 4.76 -27.12
C GLY A 459 -38.24 4.64 -25.94
N PHE A 460 -36.99 4.24 -26.17
CA PHE A 460 -35.99 4.10 -25.15
C PHE A 460 -34.63 4.68 -25.58
N PRO A 461 -34.54 6.04 -25.64
CA PRO A 461 -33.36 6.72 -26.16
C PRO A 461 -32.11 6.60 -25.28
N PHE A 462 -30.93 6.85 -25.84
CA PHE A 462 -29.66 6.83 -25.12
C PHE A 462 -29.72 7.66 -23.83
N MET A 463 -29.07 7.19 -22.76
CA MET A 463 -29.19 7.72 -21.43
C MET A 463 -30.61 7.69 -20.85
N GLY A 464 -31.46 6.81 -21.38
CA GLY A 464 -32.81 6.55 -20.87
C GLY A 464 -32.79 5.56 -19.70
N PHE A 465 -33.83 5.66 -18.87
CA PHE A 465 -34.16 4.72 -17.81
C PHE A 465 -35.64 4.36 -17.90
N LYS A 466 -35.95 3.08 -17.74
CA LYS A 466 -37.32 2.57 -17.61
C LYS A 466 -37.38 1.41 -16.61
N GLU A 467 -38.52 1.25 -15.97
CA GLU A 467 -38.86 0.02 -15.24
C GLU A 467 -39.71 -0.87 -16.13
N PHE A 468 -39.28 -2.09 -16.35
CA PHE A 468 -40.00 -3.11 -17.11
C PHE A 468 -40.48 -4.22 -16.19
N LYS A 469 -41.48 -4.99 -16.67
CA LYS A 469 -41.97 -6.18 -15.96
C LYS A 469 -41.50 -7.44 -16.66
N PHE A 470 -40.78 -8.28 -15.91
CA PHE A 470 -40.41 -9.62 -16.31
C PHE A 470 -41.11 -10.61 -15.37
N LYS A 471 -42.13 -11.30 -15.87
CA LYS A 471 -43.02 -12.08 -15.01
C LYS A 471 -43.56 -11.18 -13.87
N ASN A 472 -43.31 -11.55 -12.60
CA ASN A 472 -43.71 -10.75 -11.44
C ASN A 472 -42.59 -9.85 -10.92
N ILE A 473 -41.45 -9.76 -11.63
CA ILE A 473 -40.26 -9.03 -11.19
C ILE A 473 -40.27 -7.68 -11.87
N THR A 474 -39.92 -6.62 -11.12
CA THR A 474 -39.62 -5.31 -11.71
C THR A 474 -38.14 -5.24 -12.01
N ALA A 475 -37.78 -5.03 -13.26
CA ALA A 475 -36.43 -4.81 -13.73
C ALA A 475 -36.21 -3.29 -13.97
N ARG A 476 -35.19 -2.72 -13.38
CA ARG A 476 -34.68 -1.38 -13.71
C ARG A 476 -33.73 -1.51 -14.88
N VAL A 477 -34.03 -0.90 -15.99
CA VAL A 477 -33.21 -0.97 -17.19
C VAL A 477 -32.70 0.42 -17.55
N PHE A 478 -31.38 0.52 -17.72
CA PHE A 478 -30.68 1.74 -18.08
C PHE A 478 -30.06 1.57 -19.47
N ARG A 479 -30.27 2.51 -20.37
CA ARG A 479 -29.59 2.51 -21.66
C ARG A 479 -28.30 3.31 -21.56
N ILE A 480 -27.27 2.66 -21.05
CA ILE A 480 -25.92 3.21 -20.84
C ILE A 480 -24.90 2.21 -21.34
N SER A 481 -23.70 2.68 -21.68
CA SER A 481 -22.65 1.85 -22.23
C SER A 481 -21.28 2.24 -21.71
N PHE A 482 -20.53 1.30 -21.21
CA PHE A 482 -19.10 1.43 -20.90
C PHE A 482 -18.23 0.74 -21.96
N SER A 483 -18.77 -0.26 -22.67
CA SER A 483 -18.08 -0.99 -23.75
C SER A 483 -17.95 -0.20 -25.06
N GLY A 484 -18.71 0.88 -25.22
CA GLY A 484 -18.80 1.64 -26.46
C GLY A 484 -19.74 1.06 -27.50
N GLU A 485 -20.35 -0.11 -27.26
CA GLU A 485 -21.42 -0.66 -28.11
C GLU A 485 -22.81 -0.22 -27.64
N LEU A 486 -23.84 -0.47 -28.45
CA LEU A 486 -25.21 -0.41 -27.95
C LEU A 486 -25.33 -1.32 -26.73
N ALA A 487 -25.75 -0.76 -25.59
CA ALA A 487 -25.78 -1.51 -24.36
C ALA A 487 -26.95 -1.10 -23.45
N PHE A 488 -27.37 -2.06 -22.62
CA PHE A 488 -28.37 -1.91 -21.59
C PHE A 488 -27.89 -2.57 -20.29
N GLU A 489 -28.09 -1.89 -19.17
CA GLU A 489 -27.90 -2.50 -17.86
C GLU A 489 -29.26 -2.88 -17.27
N VAL A 490 -29.46 -4.16 -17.07
CA VAL A 490 -30.67 -4.75 -16.46
C VAL A 490 -30.39 -5.03 -15.00
N ASN A 491 -31.11 -4.38 -14.11
CA ASN A 491 -30.98 -4.56 -12.67
C ASN A 491 -32.28 -5.13 -12.08
N VAL A 492 -32.17 -6.23 -11.35
CA VAL A 492 -33.27 -6.86 -10.62
C VAL A 492 -32.90 -6.99 -9.13
N MET A 493 -33.89 -7.16 -8.27
CA MET A 493 -33.61 -7.48 -6.87
C MET A 493 -32.71 -8.71 -6.77
N SER A 494 -31.69 -8.66 -5.89
CA SER A 494 -30.62 -9.66 -5.82
C SER A 494 -31.09 -11.11 -5.81
N GLY A 495 -32.20 -11.42 -5.12
CA GLY A 495 -32.76 -12.77 -5.06
C GLY A 495 -33.24 -13.32 -6.39
N TYR A 496 -33.37 -12.50 -7.43
CA TYR A 496 -33.75 -12.89 -8.78
C TYR A 496 -32.60 -12.82 -9.79
N GLY A 497 -31.38 -12.55 -9.30
CA GLY A 497 -30.22 -12.31 -10.17
C GLY A 497 -29.91 -13.51 -11.05
N GLU A 498 -29.77 -14.70 -10.48
CA GLU A 498 -29.44 -15.90 -11.23
C GLU A 498 -30.57 -16.30 -12.20
N GLU A 499 -31.86 -16.16 -11.80
CA GLU A 499 -33.01 -16.44 -12.69
C GLU A 499 -32.97 -15.51 -13.91
N MET A 500 -32.77 -14.20 -13.70
CA MET A 500 -32.69 -13.22 -14.79
C MET A 500 -31.50 -13.50 -15.70
N TRP A 501 -30.33 -13.82 -15.13
CA TRP A 501 -29.14 -14.18 -15.89
C TRP A 501 -29.37 -15.37 -16.81
N ASN A 502 -29.93 -16.44 -16.27
CA ASN A 502 -30.25 -17.66 -17.04
C ASN A 502 -31.26 -17.39 -18.16
N GLU A 503 -32.29 -16.60 -17.89
CA GLU A 503 -33.28 -16.20 -18.92
C GLU A 503 -32.63 -15.40 -20.06
N ILE A 504 -31.79 -14.44 -19.73
CA ILE A 504 -31.06 -13.65 -20.73
C ILE A 504 -30.12 -14.54 -21.56
N MET A 505 -29.46 -15.51 -20.96
CA MET A 505 -28.58 -16.45 -21.67
C MET A 505 -29.39 -17.33 -22.63
N VAL A 506 -30.55 -17.85 -22.20
CA VAL A 506 -31.41 -18.70 -23.03
C VAL A 506 -32.00 -17.89 -24.21
N LEU A 507 -32.54 -16.70 -23.95
CA LEU A 507 -33.14 -15.86 -24.98
C LEU A 507 -32.11 -15.31 -25.99
N GLY A 508 -30.85 -15.23 -25.60
CA GLY A 508 -29.78 -14.74 -26.44
C GLY A 508 -29.00 -15.79 -27.23
N GLU A 509 -29.31 -17.10 -27.06
CA GLU A 509 -28.56 -18.19 -27.66
C GLU A 509 -28.46 -18.05 -29.20
N ASP A 510 -29.58 -17.83 -29.88
CA ASP A 510 -29.63 -17.62 -31.32
C ASP A 510 -29.10 -16.26 -31.81
N LEU A 511 -28.85 -15.32 -30.87
CA LEU A 511 -28.20 -14.02 -31.11
C LEU A 511 -26.69 -14.05 -30.86
N GLY A 512 -26.13 -15.22 -30.50
CA GLY A 512 -24.72 -15.43 -30.23
C GLY A 512 -24.25 -14.82 -28.89
N ILE A 513 -25.12 -14.86 -27.86
CA ILE A 513 -24.75 -14.33 -26.55
C ILE A 513 -23.62 -15.14 -25.93
N GLN A 514 -22.65 -14.43 -25.34
CA GLN A 514 -21.60 -15.02 -24.50
C GLN A 514 -21.37 -14.16 -23.25
N PRO A 515 -21.04 -14.79 -22.11
CA PRO A 515 -20.57 -14.05 -20.97
C PRO A 515 -19.18 -13.49 -21.25
N TYR A 516 -18.86 -12.31 -20.72
CA TYR A 516 -17.54 -11.72 -20.79
C TYR A 516 -17.11 -11.12 -19.45
N GLY A 517 -15.82 -11.18 -19.17
CA GLY A 517 -15.25 -10.75 -17.91
C GLY A 517 -14.66 -9.34 -17.95
N THR A 518 -13.99 -8.96 -16.85
CA THR A 518 -13.42 -7.62 -16.67
C THR A 518 -12.27 -7.33 -17.63
N GLU A 519 -11.53 -8.34 -18.13
CA GLU A 519 -10.44 -8.14 -19.11
C GLU A 519 -10.99 -7.70 -20.46
N ALA A 520 -12.00 -8.39 -20.96
CA ALA A 520 -12.69 -7.99 -22.20
C ALA A 520 -13.35 -6.62 -22.04
N LEU A 521 -14.00 -6.35 -20.89
CA LEU A 521 -14.57 -5.04 -20.58
C LEU A 521 -13.50 -3.94 -20.58
N SER A 522 -12.28 -4.24 -20.04
CA SER A 522 -11.16 -3.30 -20.07
C SER A 522 -10.66 -3.05 -21.49
N THR A 523 -10.55 -4.07 -22.33
CA THR A 523 -10.22 -3.90 -23.77
C THR A 523 -11.19 -2.96 -24.44
N LEU A 524 -12.49 -3.20 -24.29
CA LEU A 524 -13.56 -2.42 -24.93
C LEU A 524 -13.55 -0.95 -24.47
N ARG A 525 -13.37 -0.69 -23.16
CA ARG A 525 -13.33 0.69 -22.63
C ARG A 525 -12.07 1.46 -23.07
N ILE A 526 -10.92 0.76 -23.18
CA ILE A 526 -9.66 1.37 -23.61
C ILE A 526 -9.76 1.80 -25.06
N GLU A 527 -10.33 0.97 -25.95
CA GLU A 527 -10.60 1.33 -27.35
C GLU A 527 -11.48 2.58 -27.50
N MET A 528 -12.42 2.76 -26.59
CA MET A 528 -13.32 3.94 -26.54
C MET A 528 -12.67 5.16 -25.91
N GLY A 529 -11.54 5.01 -25.22
CA GLY A 529 -10.91 6.08 -24.48
C GLY A 529 -11.63 6.45 -23.17
N HIS A 530 -12.45 5.55 -22.63
CA HIS A 530 -13.10 5.75 -21.33
C HIS A 530 -12.10 5.59 -20.20
N VAL A 531 -12.11 6.55 -19.28
CA VAL A 531 -11.25 6.52 -18.09
C VAL A 531 -11.76 5.50 -17.07
N ALA A 532 -10.84 4.97 -16.27
CA ALA A 532 -11.14 4.05 -15.19
C ALA A 532 -10.16 4.28 -14.02
N GLY A 533 -10.11 3.39 -13.05
CA GLY A 533 -9.28 3.52 -11.84
C GLY A 533 -7.79 3.80 -12.10
N SER A 534 -7.22 3.28 -13.20
CA SER A 534 -5.82 3.56 -13.57
C SER A 534 -5.54 5.01 -13.96
N GLU A 535 -6.55 5.72 -14.45
CA GLU A 535 -6.49 7.13 -14.81
C GLU A 535 -7.00 8.04 -13.67
N ILE A 536 -7.88 7.50 -12.79
CA ILE A 536 -8.45 8.19 -11.63
C ILE A 536 -7.73 7.70 -10.36
N ASP A 537 -6.47 8.07 -10.22
CA ASP A 537 -5.57 7.59 -9.17
C ASP A 537 -5.34 8.61 -8.02
N GLY A 538 -6.14 9.68 -7.99
CA GLY A 538 -6.05 10.75 -6.98
C GLY A 538 -5.02 11.83 -7.30
N ARG A 539 -4.35 11.79 -8.47
CA ARG A 539 -3.37 12.78 -8.94
C ARG A 539 -3.84 13.56 -10.15
N THR A 540 -4.92 13.13 -10.77
CA THR A 540 -5.47 13.71 -12.00
C THR A 540 -6.65 14.63 -11.72
N ILE A 541 -6.75 15.71 -12.49
CA ILE A 541 -7.90 16.60 -12.51
C ILE A 541 -8.70 16.37 -13.80
N ALA A 542 -9.94 16.86 -13.85
CA ALA A 542 -10.82 16.65 -15.00
C ALA A 542 -10.21 17.13 -16.34
N TYR A 543 -9.41 18.19 -16.30
CA TYR A 543 -8.68 18.68 -17.48
C TYR A 543 -7.65 17.66 -18.02
N ASP A 544 -6.99 16.92 -17.13
CA ASP A 544 -5.98 15.92 -17.50
C ASP A 544 -6.63 14.74 -18.24
N LEU A 545 -7.86 14.42 -17.87
CA LEU A 545 -8.66 13.30 -18.39
C LEU A 545 -9.57 13.65 -19.58
N SER A 546 -9.43 14.85 -20.15
CA SER A 546 -10.30 15.35 -21.22
C SER A 546 -11.79 15.44 -20.84
N LEU A 547 -12.07 15.64 -19.54
CA LEU A 547 -13.42 15.78 -18.98
C LEU A 547 -13.78 17.24 -18.68
N GLU A 548 -13.05 18.21 -19.23
CA GLU A 548 -13.32 19.65 -19.02
C GLU A 548 -14.73 20.09 -19.42
N GLY A 549 -15.33 19.43 -20.39
CA GLY A 549 -16.72 19.66 -20.79
C GLY A 549 -17.75 19.33 -19.70
N MET A 550 -17.34 18.57 -18.66
CA MET A 550 -18.19 18.23 -17.53
C MET A 550 -18.15 19.31 -16.44
N LEU A 551 -17.19 20.25 -16.48
CA LEU A 551 -17.00 21.28 -15.47
C LEU A 551 -17.94 22.48 -15.73
N SER A 552 -19.02 22.59 -14.96
CA SER A 552 -19.97 23.70 -15.13
C SER A 552 -19.33 25.03 -14.76
N GLN A 553 -19.44 26.00 -15.67
CA GLN A 553 -19.04 27.37 -15.41
C GLN A 553 -20.12 28.14 -14.61
N LYS A 554 -21.40 27.69 -14.69
CA LYS A 554 -22.57 28.41 -14.19
C LYS A 554 -22.98 28.13 -12.75
N LYS A 555 -22.44 27.07 -12.13
CA LYS A 555 -22.76 26.67 -10.76
C LYS A 555 -21.50 26.44 -9.94
N ASP A 556 -21.63 26.42 -8.64
CA ASP A 556 -20.62 25.97 -7.73
C ASP A 556 -20.70 24.45 -7.52
N PHE A 557 -19.58 23.83 -7.16
CA PHE A 557 -19.47 22.41 -6.85
C PHE A 557 -18.20 22.13 -6.02
N ILE A 558 -18.15 20.98 -5.37
CA ILE A 558 -17.00 20.55 -4.58
C ILE A 558 -15.73 20.59 -5.44
N GLY A 559 -14.67 21.23 -4.94
CA GLY A 559 -13.38 21.31 -5.63
C GLY A 559 -13.25 22.39 -6.69
N LYS A 560 -14.32 23.07 -7.09
CA LYS A 560 -14.29 24.10 -8.15
C LYS A 560 -13.24 25.19 -7.90
N ARG A 561 -13.21 25.73 -6.67
CA ARG A 561 -12.24 26.77 -6.27
C ARG A 561 -10.80 26.28 -6.45
N SER A 562 -10.51 25.03 -6.12
CA SER A 562 -9.16 24.46 -6.20
C SER A 562 -8.66 24.33 -7.64
N LEU A 563 -9.55 24.20 -8.63
CA LEU A 563 -9.19 24.16 -10.04
C LEU A 563 -8.55 25.47 -10.54
N THR A 564 -8.67 26.58 -9.80
CA THR A 564 -8.05 27.86 -10.14
C THR A 564 -6.60 27.98 -9.65
N ARG A 565 -6.06 26.96 -9.00
CA ARG A 565 -4.66 26.95 -8.57
C ARG A 565 -3.72 27.06 -9.76
N LYS A 566 -2.63 27.84 -9.60
CA LYS A 566 -1.64 28.07 -10.67
C LYS A 566 -1.16 26.78 -11.32
N ALA A 567 -0.82 25.77 -10.54
CA ALA A 567 -0.36 24.47 -11.05
C ALA A 567 -1.40 23.73 -11.89
N PHE A 568 -2.72 23.98 -11.69
CA PHE A 568 -3.79 23.38 -12.49
C PHE A 568 -4.10 24.17 -13.77
N ALA A 569 -3.68 25.43 -13.81
CA ALA A 569 -3.85 26.31 -14.96
C ALA A 569 -2.64 26.29 -15.93
N GLU A 570 -1.58 25.53 -15.63
CA GLU A 570 -0.42 25.38 -16.51
C GLU A 570 -0.84 24.78 -17.86
N LYS A 571 -0.38 25.38 -18.96
CA LYS A 571 -0.77 24.97 -20.32
C LYS A 571 -0.19 23.62 -20.72
N ASP A 572 0.97 23.26 -20.17
CA ASP A 572 1.73 22.04 -20.48
C ASP A 572 1.43 20.88 -19.53
N ARG A 573 0.31 20.93 -18.80
CA ARG A 573 -0.15 19.83 -17.95
C ARG A 573 -0.30 18.52 -18.74
N GLU A 574 -0.15 17.43 -18.01
CA GLU A 574 -0.41 16.10 -18.56
C GLU A 574 -1.85 15.99 -19.08
N LYS A 575 -2.03 15.31 -20.20
CA LYS A 575 -3.33 15.05 -20.86
C LYS A 575 -3.40 13.60 -21.30
N ILE A 576 -4.59 13.03 -21.17
CA ILE A 576 -4.85 11.69 -21.70
C ILE A 576 -4.84 11.69 -23.23
N VAL A 577 -4.16 10.71 -23.80
CA VAL A 577 -4.04 10.47 -25.25
C VAL A 577 -4.04 8.96 -25.53
N GLY A 578 -4.23 8.60 -26.79
CA GLY A 578 -3.94 7.25 -27.30
C GLY A 578 -2.47 7.13 -27.71
N VAL A 579 -1.94 5.93 -27.59
CA VAL A 579 -0.57 5.59 -28.03
C VAL A 579 -0.59 4.25 -28.74
N VAL A 580 0.06 4.18 -29.90
CA VAL A 580 0.22 2.94 -30.68
C VAL A 580 1.69 2.66 -30.96
N PRO A 581 2.16 1.39 -30.94
CA PRO A 581 3.51 1.07 -31.35
C PRO A 581 3.66 1.23 -32.86
N LEU A 582 4.83 1.71 -33.32
CA LEU A 582 5.07 1.94 -34.75
C LEU A 582 5.05 0.66 -35.57
N ASP A 583 5.40 -0.49 -34.99
CA ASP A 583 5.36 -1.80 -35.65
C ASP A 583 3.95 -2.41 -35.68
N LYS A 584 2.99 -1.85 -34.95
CA LYS A 584 1.61 -2.34 -34.79
C LYS A 584 1.49 -3.78 -34.29
N LYS A 585 2.51 -4.29 -33.63
CA LYS A 585 2.58 -5.69 -33.16
C LYS A 585 3.00 -5.82 -31.72
N THR A 586 3.90 -4.97 -31.24
CA THR A 586 4.48 -5.09 -29.91
C THR A 586 3.56 -4.43 -28.87
N SER A 587 3.00 -5.21 -27.95
CA SER A 587 2.19 -4.69 -26.83
C SER A 587 3.03 -3.81 -25.92
N ILE A 588 2.52 -2.64 -25.56
CA ILE A 588 3.17 -1.69 -24.68
C ILE A 588 2.80 -2.06 -23.22
N PRO A 589 3.77 -2.35 -22.35
CA PRO A 589 3.47 -2.66 -20.97
C PRO A 589 2.87 -1.45 -20.23
N GLU A 590 1.82 -1.68 -19.44
CA GLU A 590 1.29 -0.68 -18.52
C GLU A 590 2.38 -0.17 -17.56
N GLY A 591 2.32 1.10 -17.21
CA GLY A 591 3.35 1.77 -16.41
C GLY A 591 4.63 2.12 -17.17
N SER A 592 4.73 1.84 -18.47
CA SER A 592 5.87 2.29 -19.29
C SER A 592 5.95 3.81 -19.30
N TYR A 593 7.18 4.35 -19.15
CA TYR A 593 7.43 5.78 -19.28
C TYR A 593 7.49 6.20 -20.73
N LEU A 594 6.92 7.36 -21.06
CA LEU A 594 7.06 7.96 -22.37
C LEU A 594 8.18 8.99 -22.34
N VAL A 595 9.18 8.84 -23.24
CA VAL A 595 10.38 9.65 -23.30
C VAL A 595 10.73 10.04 -24.73
N GLU A 596 11.41 11.19 -24.93
CA GLU A 596 11.90 11.61 -26.24
C GLU A 596 13.15 10.84 -26.69
N ASN A 597 14.01 10.50 -25.75
CA ASN A 597 15.27 9.82 -26.04
C ASN A 597 15.43 8.54 -25.19
N ALA A 598 15.28 7.40 -25.84
CA ALA A 598 15.43 6.09 -25.20
C ALA A 598 16.85 5.77 -24.68
N LYS A 599 17.89 6.47 -25.19
CA LYS A 599 19.30 6.28 -24.81
C LYS A 599 19.80 7.25 -23.74
N ALA A 600 18.94 8.16 -23.25
CA ALA A 600 19.34 9.09 -22.20
C ALA A 600 19.70 8.32 -20.92
N SER A 601 20.75 8.79 -20.23
CA SER A 601 21.15 8.24 -18.93
C SER A 601 20.05 8.46 -17.88
N PHE A 602 19.95 7.54 -16.94
CA PHE A 602 19.03 7.70 -15.83
C PHE A 602 19.55 8.78 -14.84
N PRO A 603 18.67 9.68 -14.30
CA PRO A 603 17.23 9.76 -14.53
C PRO A 603 16.88 10.37 -15.91
N ASN A 604 16.16 9.59 -16.73
CA ASN A 604 15.66 10.05 -18.03
C ASN A 604 14.41 10.92 -17.81
N PRO A 605 14.35 12.17 -18.29
CA PRO A 605 13.17 13.00 -18.17
C PRO A 605 11.95 12.33 -18.82
N LYS A 606 10.96 11.95 -18.02
CA LYS A 606 9.71 11.40 -18.53
C LYS A 606 8.75 12.53 -18.96
N LEU A 607 8.07 12.32 -20.07
CA LEU A 607 6.96 13.16 -20.50
C LEU A 607 5.62 12.72 -19.92
N GLY A 608 5.51 11.44 -19.56
CA GLY A 608 4.31 10.83 -19.03
C GLY A 608 4.44 9.32 -18.90
N HIS A 609 3.31 8.64 -18.79
CA HIS A 609 3.28 7.19 -18.65
C HIS A 609 2.05 6.57 -19.31
N VAL A 610 2.16 5.29 -19.66
CA VAL A 610 1.06 4.46 -20.16
C VAL A 610 0.21 4.02 -18.96
N SER A 611 -1.08 4.38 -18.96
CA SER A 611 -2.01 4.08 -17.86
C SER A 611 -2.75 2.75 -18.05
N ALA A 612 -3.10 2.42 -19.29
CA ALA A 612 -3.79 1.18 -19.63
C ALA A 612 -3.42 0.72 -21.05
N SER A 613 -3.42 -0.59 -21.28
CA SER A 613 -3.06 -1.18 -22.56
C SER A 613 -3.99 -2.32 -22.92
N CYS A 614 -4.30 -2.47 -24.22
CA CYS A 614 -5.09 -3.57 -24.73
C CYS A 614 -4.57 -4.03 -26.12
N TRP A 615 -5.05 -5.18 -26.55
CA TRP A 615 -5.07 -5.56 -27.94
C TRP A 615 -6.41 -5.15 -28.52
N SER A 616 -6.43 -4.18 -29.44
CA SER A 616 -7.66 -3.74 -30.07
C SER A 616 -8.23 -4.86 -30.94
N VAL A 617 -9.46 -5.27 -30.65
CA VAL A 617 -10.18 -6.28 -31.44
C VAL A 617 -10.80 -5.72 -32.71
N GLU A 618 -10.94 -4.40 -32.79
CA GLU A 618 -11.45 -3.71 -33.98
C GLU A 618 -10.39 -3.60 -35.08
N TYR A 619 -9.14 -3.29 -34.68
CA TYR A 619 -8.05 -3.03 -35.63
C TYR A 619 -6.94 -4.08 -35.62
N ASP A 620 -7.10 -5.12 -34.81
CA ASP A 620 -6.13 -6.22 -34.67
C ASP A 620 -4.69 -5.74 -34.42
N ASN A 621 -4.55 -4.80 -33.46
CA ASN A 621 -3.23 -4.29 -33.07
C ASN A 621 -3.21 -3.77 -31.64
N PRO A 622 -2.03 -3.59 -31.02
CA PRO A 622 -1.92 -3.00 -29.70
C PRO A 622 -2.35 -1.53 -29.68
N PHE A 623 -3.09 -1.15 -28.66
CA PHE A 623 -3.47 0.23 -28.35
C PHE A 623 -3.35 0.49 -26.85
N SER A 624 -2.97 1.71 -26.49
CA SER A 624 -2.80 2.09 -25.08
C SER A 624 -3.33 3.49 -24.81
N LEU A 625 -3.85 3.70 -23.61
CA LEU A 625 -4.07 5.03 -23.06
C LEU A 625 -2.85 5.48 -22.29
N ALA A 626 -2.52 6.75 -22.39
CA ALA A 626 -1.38 7.34 -21.71
C ALA A 626 -1.72 8.75 -21.23
N ILE A 627 -1.12 9.14 -20.12
CA ILE A 627 -1.20 10.51 -19.60
C ILE A 627 0.16 11.15 -19.83
N ILE A 628 0.20 12.18 -20.67
CA ILE A 628 1.45 12.77 -21.17
C ILE A 628 1.40 14.30 -21.16
N LYS A 629 2.52 14.92 -20.84
CA LYS A 629 2.72 16.36 -20.79
C LYS A 629 2.36 16.99 -22.14
N ASP A 630 1.41 17.96 -22.13
CA ASP A 630 0.85 18.65 -23.30
C ASP A 630 0.31 17.70 -24.39
N GLY A 631 -0.23 16.53 -24.00
CA GLY A 631 -0.50 15.40 -24.89
C GLY A 631 -1.40 15.72 -26.07
N LYS A 632 -2.44 16.56 -25.89
CA LYS A 632 -3.36 16.93 -27.00
C LYS A 632 -2.67 17.63 -28.17
N ASN A 633 -1.63 18.43 -27.88
CA ASN A 633 -0.88 19.18 -28.88
C ASN A 633 0.24 18.35 -29.53
N ARG A 634 0.48 17.15 -29.01
CA ARG A 634 1.57 16.25 -29.47
C ARG A 634 1.07 15.12 -30.38
N LYS A 635 -0.18 15.17 -30.85
CA LYS A 635 -0.72 14.16 -31.76
C LYS A 635 0.12 14.02 -33.03
N GLY A 636 0.47 12.78 -33.39
CA GLY A 636 1.35 12.43 -34.53
C GLY A 636 2.84 12.44 -34.15
N GLU A 637 3.20 12.82 -32.95
CA GLU A 637 4.59 12.78 -32.49
C GLU A 637 5.05 11.35 -32.18
N LYS A 638 6.29 11.08 -32.52
CA LYS A 638 6.93 9.78 -32.26
C LYS A 638 7.82 9.86 -31.03
N LEU A 639 7.62 8.94 -30.10
CA LEU A 639 8.30 8.84 -28.83
C LEU A 639 8.76 7.40 -28.58
N PHE A 640 9.29 7.15 -27.39
CA PHE A 640 9.63 5.81 -26.94
C PHE A 640 8.88 5.50 -25.64
N ALA A 641 8.20 4.34 -25.63
CA ALA A 641 7.69 3.74 -24.40
C ALA A 641 8.80 2.86 -23.82
N VAL A 642 9.22 3.17 -22.59
CA VAL A 642 10.32 2.49 -21.90
C VAL A 642 9.81 1.81 -20.65
N SER A 643 10.00 0.51 -20.54
CA SER A 643 9.75 -0.29 -19.33
C SER A 643 11.07 -0.82 -18.75
N PRO A 644 11.68 -0.15 -17.76
CA PRO A 644 12.95 -0.58 -17.18
C PRO A 644 12.88 -1.97 -16.53
N LEU A 645 11.75 -2.28 -15.89
CA LEU A 645 11.55 -3.57 -15.22
C LEU A 645 11.53 -4.75 -16.18
N LYS A 646 11.05 -4.54 -17.40
CA LYS A 646 10.99 -5.56 -18.45
C LYS A 646 12.15 -5.44 -19.44
N ASN A 647 12.99 -4.42 -19.29
CA ASN A 647 14.07 -4.07 -20.21
C ASN A 647 13.59 -3.93 -21.67
N ILE A 648 12.48 -3.22 -21.87
CA ILE A 648 11.82 -3.05 -23.17
C ILE A 648 11.84 -1.57 -23.54
N VAL A 649 12.11 -1.30 -24.82
CA VAL A 649 12.01 0.02 -25.48
C VAL A 649 11.21 -0.14 -26.75
N ILE A 650 10.08 0.54 -26.87
CA ILE A 650 9.16 0.44 -28.02
C ILE A 650 8.99 1.83 -28.64
N PRO A 651 9.31 2.03 -29.92
CA PRO A 651 8.94 3.25 -30.65
C PRO A 651 7.42 3.34 -30.80
N VAL A 652 6.84 4.49 -30.45
CA VAL A 652 5.39 4.71 -30.41
C VAL A 652 5.00 6.01 -31.06
N GLU A 653 3.73 6.13 -31.45
CA GLU A 653 3.11 7.36 -31.95
C GLU A 653 1.94 7.77 -31.07
N ILE A 654 1.81 9.07 -30.79
CA ILE A 654 0.69 9.66 -30.08
C ILE A 654 -0.49 9.84 -31.03
N ILE A 655 -1.65 9.29 -30.65
CA ILE A 655 -2.90 9.42 -31.41
C ILE A 655 -4.04 9.90 -30.50
N SER A 656 -5.26 9.95 -31.03
CA SER A 656 -6.47 10.22 -30.23
C SER A 656 -6.69 9.15 -29.17
N GLN A 657 -7.16 9.55 -27.97
CA GLN A 657 -7.63 8.61 -26.95
C GLN A 657 -8.83 7.77 -27.40
N HIS A 658 -9.68 8.31 -28.25
CA HIS A 658 -10.83 7.60 -28.83
C HIS A 658 -10.36 6.89 -30.10
N TYR A 659 -10.06 5.59 -29.96
CA TYR A 659 -9.52 4.78 -31.04
C TYR A 659 -10.62 4.21 -31.92
N VAL A 660 -11.70 3.71 -31.28
CA VAL A 660 -12.88 3.14 -31.93
C VAL A 660 -14.07 4.10 -31.76
N ASP A 661 -14.90 4.26 -32.79
CA ASP A 661 -16.15 5.05 -32.78
C ASP A 661 -16.04 6.44 -32.11
N PRO A 662 -15.12 7.30 -32.53
CA PRO A 662 -14.88 8.60 -31.88
C PRO A 662 -16.11 9.53 -31.85
N GLU A 663 -17.09 9.29 -32.69
CA GLU A 663 -18.34 10.05 -32.75
C GLU A 663 -19.45 9.44 -31.86
N GLY A 664 -19.24 8.25 -31.28
CA GLY A 664 -20.20 7.53 -30.45
C GLY A 664 -21.48 7.17 -31.18
N LYS A 665 -21.39 6.75 -32.46
CA LYS A 665 -22.55 6.33 -33.26
C LYS A 665 -23.12 4.99 -32.76
N ARG A 666 -22.24 4.05 -32.37
CA ARG A 666 -22.68 2.72 -31.91
C ARG A 666 -23.54 2.81 -30.65
N VAL A 667 -23.14 3.59 -29.67
CA VAL A 667 -23.91 3.75 -28.41
C VAL A 667 -25.27 4.39 -28.61
N ARG A 668 -25.44 5.14 -29.71
CA ARG A 668 -26.68 5.85 -30.03
C ARG A 668 -27.56 5.14 -31.08
N SER A 669 -27.09 4.01 -31.64
CA SER A 669 -27.81 3.21 -32.63
C SER A 669 -29.10 2.56 -32.12
#